data_163f8868b4b2701506c3eacb1a4507a8
#
_entry.id   163f8868b4b2701506c3eacb1a4507a8
#
_cell.length_a   1.000
_cell.length_b   1.000
_cell.length_c   1.000
_cell.angle_alpha   90.00
_cell.angle_beta   90.00
_cell.angle_gamma   90.00
#
_symmetry.space_group_name_H-M   'P 1'
#
loop_
_entity.id
_entity.type
_entity.pdbx_description
1 polymer ?
#
loop_
_entity_poly.entity_id
_entity_poly.type
_entity_poly.pdbx_seq_one_letter_code
_entity_poly.pdbx_strand_id
1 'polypeptide(L)'
;AVASALRPNDMAFLHYRDGAFQTRRSAMVPGTTPTWDMLLSFSTAKFDPMSGGRHKVLGSKTMNIPPQTSTIASHLPKAVGAAYSVALAKRHPPEHKVLEDDSIVMCSFGDASANHSTAQGAINTACWTSYQSVPLPLLFVCEDNGIGISTRTPLGWIGANFANKPGLKYFKGNGLDLFDTFYATQKAAEYVRKRKKPAFLHLSLVRLYGHAGSDLQQTYLSKNIFEEWEQNDPLLHSARLLTEGRVLTTDEALSIYTETEEQCTRVAEEVIQQRRLSTAAEVMASIVPPKRDCKPTNGPSARAREIAFDSDIKQMCKKQPMSRLINWALTDLMLEYPEIVMMGEDVGRKGGVYGVTQKLCDRFGQDRIIDTLLDEQSILGLAIGLGHNGFIPMPEIQFLAYLHNAEDQIRGEAATLSFFSNGQFTNPMVLRIAGLGYQKGFGGHFHNDNSLAVLRDIPGVIVGCPSHGADAAKMLRECVRLAREEQRVVVFVEPIALYPVRDLHDEKDSGWMHTYPTPDQSIALGEVGVTGNGPLAIITYGNGHYLSHQATKILEQQGIETRIIDIRWIAPLPTDGILSAINGAQKILIVDECRGTGGQSEALLSMLTERSDLPAARLAAEDSFIATGPAYATTLPSRDSIVAAATKLWNAL
;
A
#
# COMPACT_ATOMS: atom_id res chain seq x y z
N ALA A 1 -16.29 18.58 -19.90
CA ALA A 1 -15.33 19.67 -20.04
C ALA A 1 -13.92 19.25 -19.59
N VAL A 2 -13.73 18.83 -18.33
CA VAL A 2 -12.39 18.48 -17.78
C VAL A 2 -11.68 17.42 -18.63
N ALA A 3 -12.34 16.30 -18.93
CA ALA A 3 -11.76 15.22 -19.73
C ALA A 3 -11.32 15.67 -21.14
N SER A 4 -12.06 16.62 -21.75
CA SER A 4 -11.73 17.16 -23.08
C SER A 4 -10.54 18.12 -23.07
N ALA A 5 -10.20 18.71 -21.95
CA ALA A 5 -9.06 19.61 -21.79
C ALA A 5 -7.74 18.87 -21.44
N LEU A 6 -7.82 17.58 -21.14
CA LEU A 6 -6.69 16.73 -20.80
C LEU A 6 -6.36 15.77 -21.95
N ARG A 7 -5.13 15.27 -21.99
CA ARG A 7 -4.74 14.22 -22.94
C ARG A 7 -5.25 12.85 -22.48
N PRO A 8 -5.64 11.95 -23.39
CA PRO A 8 -6.10 10.61 -23.01
C PRO A 8 -5.06 9.78 -22.24
N ASN A 9 -3.76 10.02 -22.45
CA ASN A 9 -2.65 9.34 -21.79
C ASN A 9 -2.21 9.97 -20.44
N ASP A 10 -2.77 11.14 -20.06
CA ASP A 10 -2.58 11.68 -18.72
C ASP A 10 -3.27 10.76 -17.70
N MET A 11 -2.59 10.40 -16.59
CA MET A 11 -3.21 9.56 -15.56
C MET A 11 -4.26 10.34 -14.78
N ALA A 12 -5.40 9.71 -14.50
CA ALA A 12 -6.50 10.33 -13.77
C ALA A 12 -6.97 9.46 -12.61
N PHE A 13 -6.93 10.00 -11.40
CA PHE A 13 -7.55 9.42 -10.21
C PHE A 13 -8.88 10.13 -9.97
N LEU A 14 -9.98 9.40 -10.15
CA LEU A 14 -11.30 9.98 -10.24
C LEU A 14 -12.05 9.97 -8.90
N HIS A 15 -12.85 10.98 -8.68
CA HIS A 15 -13.93 10.92 -7.70
C HIS A 15 -15.01 9.92 -8.14
N TYR A 16 -15.72 9.29 -7.22
CA TYR A 16 -16.72 8.25 -7.54
C TYR A 16 -17.92 8.76 -8.35
N ARG A 17 -18.11 10.10 -8.49
CA ARG A 17 -19.15 10.71 -9.33
C ARG A 17 -18.70 11.01 -10.76
N ASP A 18 -17.45 10.79 -11.11
CA ASP A 18 -16.86 11.21 -12.39
C ASP A 18 -17.20 10.29 -13.57
N GLY A 19 -18.38 9.69 -13.57
CA GLY A 19 -18.85 8.87 -14.68
C GLY A 19 -18.80 9.63 -16.02
N ALA A 20 -19.18 10.90 -16.03
CA ALA A 20 -19.12 11.74 -17.23
C ALA A 20 -17.68 11.98 -17.71
N PHE A 21 -16.70 12.10 -16.79
CA PHE A 21 -15.28 12.18 -17.18
C PHE A 21 -14.83 10.89 -17.87
N GLN A 22 -15.12 9.73 -17.27
CA GLN A 22 -14.75 8.44 -17.85
C GLN A 22 -15.45 8.21 -19.20
N THR A 23 -16.75 8.46 -19.29
CA THR A 23 -17.51 8.34 -20.54
C THR A 23 -16.91 9.21 -21.66
N ARG A 24 -16.59 10.47 -21.36
CA ARG A 24 -15.99 11.37 -22.35
C ARG A 24 -14.60 10.91 -22.77
N ARG A 25 -13.75 10.48 -21.84
CA ARG A 25 -12.42 9.97 -22.17
C ARG A 25 -12.51 8.66 -22.96
N SER A 26 -13.44 7.78 -22.61
CA SER A 26 -13.72 6.55 -23.34
C SER A 26 -14.12 6.86 -24.81
N ALA A 27 -14.99 7.82 -25.04
CA ALA A 27 -15.37 8.23 -26.38
C ALA A 27 -14.20 8.80 -27.24
N MET A 28 -13.07 9.14 -26.63
CA MET A 28 -11.84 9.56 -27.34
C MET A 28 -10.93 8.41 -27.73
N VAL A 29 -11.22 7.18 -27.26
CA VAL A 29 -10.40 6.00 -27.49
C VAL A 29 -11.17 5.02 -28.38
N PRO A 30 -10.68 4.70 -29.59
CA PRO A 30 -11.36 3.78 -30.49
C PRO A 30 -11.60 2.40 -29.89
N GLY A 31 -12.75 1.81 -30.17
CA GLY A 31 -13.10 0.45 -29.75
C GLY A 31 -13.66 0.34 -28.32
N THR A 32 -13.88 1.44 -27.63
CA THR A 32 -14.55 1.45 -26.31
C THR A 32 -16.07 1.55 -26.46
N THR A 33 -16.80 1.04 -25.47
CA THR A 33 -18.27 1.02 -25.40
C THR A 33 -18.74 1.64 -24.07
N PRO A 34 -18.61 2.99 -23.89
CA PRO A 34 -18.70 3.61 -22.57
C PRO A 34 -20.01 3.34 -21.82
N THR A 35 -21.18 3.39 -22.51
CA THR A 35 -22.48 3.11 -21.89
C THR A 35 -22.59 1.64 -21.45
N TRP A 36 -22.18 0.74 -22.33
CA TRP A 36 -22.18 -0.70 -22.06
C TRP A 36 -21.24 -1.04 -20.90
N ASP A 37 -20.01 -0.60 -20.96
CA ASP A 37 -18.98 -0.87 -19.94
C ASP A 37 -19.39 -0.35 -18.56
N MET A 38 -19.97 0.84 -18.50
CA MET A 38 -20.44 1.44 -17.25
C MET A 38 -21.63 0.67 -16.67
N LEU A 39 -22.59 0.25 -17.49
CA LEU A 39 -23.75 -0.51 -17.05
C LEU A 39 -23.39 -1.93 -16.64
N LEU A 40 -22.38 -2.57 -17.26
CA LEU A 40 -21.81 -3.84 -16.78
C LEU A 40 -21.25 -3.70 -15.36
N SER A 41 -20.56 -2.60 -15.07
CA SER A 41 -20.02 -2.32 -13.71
C SER A 41 -21.16 -2.10 -12.70
N PHE A 42 -22.20 -1.34 -13.06
CA PHE A 42 -23.37 -1.13 -12.20
C PHE A 42 -24.16 -2.43 -11.91
N SER A 43 -24.26 -3.34 -12.90
CA SER A 43 -24.95 -4.61 -12.74
C SER A 43 -24.10 -5.71 -12.09
N THR A 44 -22.83 -5.42 -11.78
CA THR A 44 -21.85 -6.39 -11.27
C THR A 44 -21.69 -7.60 -12.19
N ALA A 45 -21.76 -7.37 -13.50
CA ALA A 45 -21.62 -8.42 -14.50
C ALA A 45 -20.15 -8.92 -14.55
N LYS A 46 -19.96 -10.24 -14.75
CA LYS A 46 -18.62 -10.85 -14.86
C LYS A 46 -17.77 -10.22 -15.97
N PHE A 47 -18.41 -9.70 -17.00
CA PHE A 47 -17.78 -9.05 -18.14
C PHE A 47 -17.53 -7.55 -17.96
N ASP A 48 -17.77 -7.01 -16.74
CA ASP A 48 -17.32 -5.66 -16.40
C ASP A 48 -15.82 -5.52 -16.71
N PRO A 49 -15.43 -4.61 -17.62
CA PRO A 49 -14.06 -4.52 -18.10
C PRO A 49 -13.07 -4.08 -17.02
N MET A 50 -13.54 -3.48 -15.91
CA MET A 50 -12.65 -3.03 -14.83
C MET A 50 -12.55 -4.05 -13.71
N SER A 51 -13.65 -4.34 -13.01
CA SER A 51 -13.63 -5.18 -11.81
C SER A 51 -13.95 -6.65 -12.06
N GLY A 52 -14.41 -7.00 -13.26
CA GLY A 52 -14.86 -8.36 -13.55
C GLY A 52 -16.05 -8.77 -12.66
N GLY A 53 -16.90 -7.83 -12.30
CA GLY A 53 -18.11 -8.05 -11.51
C GLY A 53 -17.92 -8.04 -9.98
N ARG A 54 -16.73 -7.61 -9.50
CA ARG A 54 -16.46 -7.60 -8.04
C ARG A 54 -16.96 -6.36 -7.33
N HIS A 55 -16.96 -5.23 -8.01
CA HIS A 55 -17.42 -3.97 -7.43
C HIS A 55 -17.72 -2.95 -8.53
N LYS A 56 -18.68 -2.04 -8.27
CA LYS A 56 -18.86 -0.86 -9.12
C LYS A 56 -17.73 0.13 -8.85
N VAL A 57 -16.82 0.25 -9.79
CA VAL A 57 -15.71 1.21 -9.76
C VAL A 57 -15.58 1.90 -11.12
N LEU A 58 -15.17 3.15 -11.09
CA LEU A 58 -14.66 3.84 -12.28
C LEU A 58 -13.20 3.47 -12.47
N GLY A 59 -12.79 3.21 -13.70
CA GLY A 59 -11.42 2.87 -14.02
C GLY A 59 -11.27 2.32 -15.43
N SER A 60 -10.06 2.40 -15.97
CA SER A 60 -9.70 1.79 -17.24
C SER A 60 -8.18 1.75 -17.41
N LYS A 61 -7.63 0.60 -17.70
CA LYS A 61 -6.20 0.45 -18.01
C LYS A 61 -5.81 1.21 -19.27
N THR A 62 -6.62 1.10 -20.33
CA THR A 62 -6.38 1.75 -21.62
C THR A 62 -6.38 3.27 -21.53
N MET A 63 -7.20 3.83 -20.65
CA MET A 63 -7.34 5.28 -20.46
C MET A 63 -6.47 5.83 -19.33
N ASN A 64 -5.63 5.02 -18.73
CA ASN A 64 -4.78 5.41 -17.61
C ASN A 64 -5.56 5.94 -16.39
N ILE A 65 -6.69 5.28 -16.09
CA ILE A 65 -7.55 5.58 -14.95
C ILE A 65 -7.50 4.41 -13.98
N PRO A 66 -6.64 4.45 -12.95
CA PRO A 66 -6.68 3.45 -11.88
C PRO A 66 -8.02 3.49 -11.14
N PRO A 67 -8.60 2.33 -10.78
CA PRO A 67 -9.86 2.32 -10.07
C PRO A 67 -9.71 2.97 -8.69
N GLN A 68 -10.76 3.71 -8.30
CA GLN A 68 -10.84 4.28 -6.97
C GLN A 68 -11.52 3.30 -6.02
N THR A 69 -11.22 3.46 -4.73
CA THR A 69 -11.97 2.82 -3.64
C THR A 69 -13.08 3.73 -3.13
N SER A 70 -13.92 3.22 -2.24
CA SER A 70 -14.97 4.02 -1.60
C SER A 70 -14.46 4.80 -0.37
N THR A 71 -13.20 4.61 0.02
CA THR A 71 -12.62 5.38 1.12
C THR A 71 -12.38 6.82 0.68
N ILE A 72 -13.01 7.76 1.39
CA ILE A 72 -12.95 9.18 1.03
C ILE A 72 -11.49 9.68 1.05
N ALA A 73 -11.10 10.32 -0.03
CA ALA A 73 -9.79 10.98 -0.21
C ALA A 73 -8.56 10.05 -0.26
N SER A 74 -8.71 8.74 -0.09
CA SER A 74 -7.59 7.79 -0.07
C SER A 74 -6.75 7.77 -1.37
N HIS A 75 -7.32 8.22 -2.48
CA HIS A 75 -6.65 8.30 -3.78
C HIS A 75 -5.75 9.54 -3.96
N LEU A 76 -5.85 10.56 -3.09
CA LEU A 76 -5.03 11.76 -3.22
C LEU A 76 -3.53 11.49 -2.96
N PRO A 77 -3.11 10.74 -1.93
CA PRO A 77 -1.70 10.44 -1.70
C PRO A 77 -1.05 9.70 -2.87
N LYS A 78 -1.74 8.71 -3.48
CA LYS A 78 -1.19 7.99 -4.63
C LYS A 78 -1.12 8.84 -5.89
N ALA A 79 -1.99 9.85 -6.04
CA ALA A 79 -1.88 10.83 -7.13
C ALA A 79 -0.62 11.69 -7.01
N VAL A 80 -0.24 12.07 -5.77
CA VAL A 80 1.04 12.75 -5.50
C VAL A 80 2.20 11.87 -5.91
N GLY A 81 2.19 10.59 -5.52
CA GLY A 81 3.24 9.62 -5.87
C GLY A 81 3.37 9.39 -7.38
N ALA A 82 2.25 9.25 -8.09
CA ALA A 82 2.24 9.11 -9.54
C ALA A 82 2.80 10.36 -10.24
N ALA A 83 2.46 11.56 -9.77
CA ALA A 83 3.00 12.80 -10.31
C ALA A 83 4.51 12.96 -10.04
N TYR A 84 4.97 12.57 -8.84
CA TYR A 84 6.38 12.55 -8.48
C TYR A 84 7.18 11.62 -9.40
N SER A 85 6.61 10.46 -9.73
CA SER A 85 7.24 9.43 -10.55
C SER A 85 7.57 9.90 -11.97
N VAL A 86 6.87 10.90 -12.53
CA VAL A 86 7.08 11.39 -13.91
C VAL A 86 8.50 11.92 -14.10
N ALA A 87 8.95 12.80 -13.21
CA ALA A 87 10.29 13.37 -13.29
C ALA A 87 11.39 12.35 -12.88
N LEU A 88 11.06 11.47 -11.95
CA LEU A 88 11.96 10.41 -11.51
C LEU A 88 12.20 9.39 -12.63
N ALA A 89 11.15 8.93 -13.33
CA ALA A 89 11.24 8.00 -14.44
C ALA A 89 12.02 8.52 -15.65
N LYS A 90 12.18 9.83 -15.77
CA LYS A 90 13.05 10.42 -16.79
C LYS A 90 14.53 10.22 -16.46
N ARG A 91 14.90 10.24 -15.18
CA ARG A 91 16.28 10.05 -14.69
C ARG A 91 16.62 8.59 -14.47
N HIS A 92 15.67 7.84 -13.95
CA HIS A 92 15.76 6.41 -13.63
C HIS A 92 14.58 5.69 -14.28
N PRO A 93 14.62 5.41 -15.59
CA PRO A 93 13.49 4.79 -16.30
C PRO A 93 13.27 3.37 -15.82
N PRO A 94 12.10 3.06 -15.21
CA PRO A 94 11.78 1.69 -14.84
C PRO A 94 11.48 0.86 -16.09
N GLU A 95 11.66 -0.46 -15.99
CA GLU A 95 11.42 -1.38 -17.11
C GLU A 95 10.00 -1.27 -17.67
N HIS A 96 9.02 -1.09 -16.80
CA HIS A 96 7.60 -1.01 -17.15
C HIS A 96 7.02 0.39 -16.97
N LYS A 97 7.76 1.41 -17.43
CA LYS A 97 7.31 2.79 -17.41
C LYS A 97 5.97 2.97 -18.14
N VAL A 98 5.03 3.66 -17.49
CA VAL A 98 3.67 3.92 -18.02
C VAL A 98 3.50 5.36 -18.49
N LEU A 99 3.98 6.33 -17.69
CA LEU A 99 3.77 7.76 -17.97
C LEU A 99 4.86 8.32 -18.87
N GLU A 100 4.45 9.15 -19.84
CA GLU A 100 5.39 9.89 -20.68
C GLU A 100 6.07 11.01 -19.90
N ASP A 101 7.19 11.53 -20.42
CA ASP A 101 8.03 12.55 -19.75
C ASP A 101 7.33 13.89 -19.53
N ASP A 102 6.28 14.16 -20.30
CA ASP A 102 5.47 15.37 -20.20
C ASP A 102 4.03 15.12 -19.71
N SER A 103 3.73 13.89 -19.29
CA SER A 103 2.44 13.56 -18.66
C SER A 103 2.18 14.43 -17.44
N ILE A 104 0.91 14.69 -17.18
CA ILE A 104 0.42 15.21 -15.92
C ILE A 104 -0.45 14.17 -15.24
N VAL A 105 -0.62 14.29 -13.95
CA VAL A 105 -1.56 13.49 -13.16
C VAL A 105 -2.70 14.39 -12.73
N MET A 106 -3.93 13.94 -12.90
CA MET A 106 -5.13 14.62 -12.43
C MET A 106 -5.74 13.82 -11.27
N CYS A 107 -6.24 14.53 -10.26
CA CYS A 107 -6.94 13.93 -9.13
C CYS A 107 -8.19 14.76 -8.80
N SER A 108 -9.38 14.19 -8.96
CA SER A 108 -10.65 14.84 -8.65
C SER A 108 -11.21 14.38 -7.31
N PHE A 109 -11.88 15.30 -6.62
CA PHE A 109 -12.51 15.06 -5.32
C PHE A 109 -13.52 16.17 -4.98
N GLY A 110 -14.45 15.88 -4.08
CA GLY A 110 -15.45 16.86 -3.64
C GLY A 110 -14.94 17.81 -2.56
N ASP A 111 -15.66 18.90 -2.36
CA ASP A 111 -15.39 19.91 -1.32
C ASP A 111 -15.34 19.35 0.10
N ALA A 112 -16.22 18.40 0.41
CA ALA A 112 -16.19 17.71 1.70
C ALA A 112 -14.94 16.84 1.87
N SER A 113 -14.51 16.16 0.80
CA SER A 113 -13.29 15.34 0.79
C SER A 113 -12.03 16.18 1.02
N ALA A 114 -12.04 17.46 0.62
CA ALA A 114 -10.93 18.38 0.84
C ALA A 114 -10.62 18.59 2.34
N ASN A 115 -11.58 18.35 3.23
CA ASN A 115 -11.40 18.47 4.68
C ASN A 115 -10.85 17.18 5.33
N HIS A 116 -10.82 16.08 4.61
CA HIS A 116 -10.31 14.81 5.14
C HIS A 116 -8.82 14.89 5.45
N SER A 117 -8.36 14.31 6.57
CA SER A 117 -6.95 14.34 6.99
C SER A 117 -6.02 13.82 5.90
N THR A 118 -6.38 12.72 5.23
CA THR A 118 -5.63 12.14 4.11
C THR A 118 -5.51 13.11 2.92
N ALA A 119 -6.58 13.85 2.59
CA ALA A 119 -6.53 14.89 1.56
C ALA A 119 -5.61 16.04 1.95
N GLN A 120 -5.71 16.51 3.20
CA GLN A 120 -4.87 17.58 3.72
C GLN A 120 -3.39 17.17 3.76
N GLY A 121 -3.08 15.92 4.16
CA GLY A 121 -1.73 15.35 4.11
C GLY A 121 -1.18 15.33 2.68
N ALA A 122 -1.95 14.79 1.74
CA ALA A 122 -1.55 14.71 0.32
C ALA A 122 -1.33 16.09 -0.32
N ILE A 123 -2.26 17.03 -0.12
CA ILE A 123 -2.13 18.40 -0.65
C ILE A 123 -0.92 19.10 0.00
N ASN A 124 -0.71 18.92 1.30
CA ASN A 124 0.45 19.47 1.99
C ASN A 124 1.76 18.88 1.46
N THR A 125 1.82 17.57 1.23
CA THR A 125 2.97 16.89 0.61
C THR A 125 3.26 17.44 -0.78
N ALA A 126 2.24 17.67 -1.61
CA ALA A 126 2.39 18.29 -2.91
C ALA A 126 2.94 19.72 -2.83
N CYS A 127 2.42 20.52 -1.89
CA CYS A 127 2.89 21.89 -1.63
C CYS A 127 4.34 21.92 -1.17
N TRP A 128 4.69 21.06 -0.21
CA TRP A 128 6.04 20.91 0.32
C TRP A 128 7.05 20.53 -0.77
N THR A 129 6.72 19.52 -1.56
CA THR A 129 7.53 19.06 -2.69
C THR A 129 7.77 20.20 -3.71
N SER A 130 6.71 20.93 -4.06
CA SER A 130 6.78 22.07 -4.97
C SER A 130 7.60 23.24 -4.40
N TYR A 131 7.48 23.49 -3.09
CA TYR A 131 8.23 24.57 -2.43
C TYR A 131 9.73 24.31 -2.44
N GLN A 132 10.15 23.04 -2.38
CA GLN A 132 11.54 22.61 -2.55
C GLN A 132 12.00 22.60 -4.02
N SER A 133 11.18 23.06 -4.95
CA SER A 133 11.46 23.06 -6.39
C SER A 133 11.61 21.67 -7.01
N VAL A 134 11.09 20.63 -6.38
CA VAL A 134 11.03 19.29 -6.95
C VAL A 134 9.85 19.24 -7.95
N PRO A 135 10.06 18.75 -9.18
CA PRO A 135 9.00 18.68 -10.18
C PRO A 135 7.85 17.78 -9.75
N LEU A 136 6.61 18.30 -9.79
CA LEU A 136 5.40 17.58 -9.43
C LEU A 136 4.24 18.00 -10.35
N PRO A 137 4.07 17.37 -11.52
CA PRO A 137 3.05 17.74 -12.49
C PRO A 137 1.65 17.19 -12.09
N LEU A 138 1.06 17.77 -11.05
CA LEU A 138 -0.21 17.34 -10.44
C LEU A 138 -1.29 18.41 -10.55
N LEU A 139 -2.46 18.04 -11.07
CA LEU A 139 -3.66 18.84 -11.10
C LEU A 139 -4.70 18.28 -10.14
N PHE A 140 -4.93 18.95 -9.04
CA PHE A 140 -6.07 18.72 -8.16
C PHE A 140 -7.32 19.39 -8.75
N VAL A 141 -8.44 18.68 -8.84
CA VAL A 141 -9.74 19.20 -9.28
C VAL A 141 -10.74 19.04 -8.14
N CYS A 142 -11.08 20.15 -7.51
CA CYS A 142 -12.07 20.16 -6.43
C CYS A 142 -13.45 20.49 -7.01
N GLU A 143 -14.37 19.57 -6.87
CA GLU A 143 -15.78 19.64 -7.29
C GLU A 143 -16.62 20.13 -6.12
N ASP A 144 -16.77 21.46 -6.01
CA ASP A 144 -17.44 22.11 -4.88
C ASP A 144 -18.93 22.29 -5.16
N ASN A 145 -19.74 21.39 -4.58
CA ASN A 145 -21.20 21.48 -4.61
C ASN A 145 -21.80 21.99 -3.29
N GLY A 146 -20.96 22.42 -2.34
CA GLY A 146 -21.36 23.03 -1.08
C GLY A 146 -21.95 22.06 -0.04
N ILE A 147 -21.83 20.73 -0.24
CA ILE A 147 -22.40 19.76 0.70
C ILE A 147 -21.67 18.40 0.67
N GLY A 148 -21.31 17.88 1.84
CA GLY A 148 -20.81 16.53 2.04
C GLY A 148 -21.84 15.67 2.76
N ILE A 149 -22.40 14.65 2.06
CA ILE A 149 -23.56 13.87 2.50
C ILE A 149 -24.72 14.82 2.83
N SER A 150 -24.90 15.20 4.09
CA SER A 150 -25.91 16.15 4.59
C SER A 150 -25.31 17.43 5.22
N THR A 151 -23.98 17.45 5.43
CA THR A 151 -23.28 18.56 6.07
C THR A 151 -22.88 19.63 5.05
N ARG A 152 -23.29 20.86 5.28
CA ARG A 152 -22.96 21.99 4.39
C ARG A 152 -21.48 22.37 4.50
N THR A 153 -20.85 22.57 3.36
CA THR A 153 -19.56 23.25 3.28
C THR A 153 -19.81 24.75 3.39
N PRO A 154 -19.16 25.48 4.31
CA PRO A 154 -19.35 26.92 4.44
C PRO A 154 -18.99 27.67 3.15
N LEU A 155 -19.77 28.68 2.81
CA LEU A 155 -19.54 29.49 1.61
C LEU A 155 -18.12 30.10 1.61
N GLY A 156 -17.39 29.90 0.51
CA GLY A 156 -16.03 30.41 0.36
C GLY A 156 -14.93 29.59 1.06
N TRP A 157 -15.30 28.52 1.75
CA TRP A 157 -14.36 27.67 2.52
C TRP A 157 -13.20 27.14 1.68
N ILE A 158 -13.47 26.58 0.50
CA ILE A 158 -12.43 26.03 -0.38
C ILE A 158 -11.46 27.12 -0.85
N GLY A 159 -11.99 28.27 -1.29
CA GLY A 159 -11.16 29.40 -1.68
C GLY A 159 -10.27 29.91 -0.55
N ALA A 160 -10.83 30.06 0.66
CA ALA A 160 -10.09 30.52 1.83
C ALA A 160 -8.93 29.58 2.21
N ASN A 161 -9.12 28.26 2.07
CA ASN A 161 -8.11 27.27 2.42
C ASN A 161 -7.00 27.11 1.37
N PHE A 162 -7.31 27.22 0.08
CA PHE A 162 -6.40 26.80 -0.98
C PHE A 162 -5.88 27.92 -1.89
N ALA A 163 -6.56 29.09 -1.95
CA ALA A 163 -6.17 30.13 -2.90
C ALA A 163 -4.76 30.71 -2.65
N ASN A 164 -4.31 30.73 -1.40
CA ASN A 164 -3.03 31.29 -1.01
C ASN A 164 -2.08 30.24 -0.38
N LYS A 165 -2.33 28.95 -0.63
CA LYS A 165 -1.49 27.88 -0.08
C LYS A 165 -0.11 27.90 -0.72
N PRO A 166 1.01 27.97 0.05
CA PRO A 166 2.36 28.00 -0.50
C PRO A 166 2.65 26.77 -1.38
N GLY A 167 3.29 26.98 -2.53
CA GLY A 167 3.66 25.90 -3.43
C GLY A 167 2.54 25.39 -4.34
N LEU A 168 1.31 25.92 -4.21
CA LEU A 168 0.14 25.50 -4.97
C LEU A 168 -0.40 26.66 -5.82
N LYS A 169 -0.63 26.44 -7.11
CA LYS A 169 -1.26 27.43 -7.99
C LYS A 169 -2.76 27.19 -8.03
N TYR A 170 -3.52 28.21 -7.60
CA TYR A 170 -4.98 28.14 -7.58
C TYR A 170 -5.59 28.68 -8.86
N PHE A 171 -6.58 27.96 -9.41
CA PHE A 171 -7.46 28.33 -10.50
C PHE A 171 -8.92 28.16 -10.05
N LYS A 172 -9.81 28.98 -10.58
CA LYS A 172 -11.25 28.88 -10.32
C LYS A 172 -12.00 28.89 -11.63
N GLY A 173 -13.08 28.10 -11.71
CA GLY A 173 -14.00 28.06 -12.83
C GLY A 173 -15.44 27.81 -12.36
N ASN A 174 -16.40 28.19 -13.20
CA ASN A 174 -17.81 27.87 -13.00
C ASN A 174 -18.11 26.48 -13.61
N GLY A 175 -18.29 25.46 -12.76
CA GLY A 175 -18.58 24.09 -13.18
C GLY A 175 -19.95 23.90 -13.87
N LEU A 176 -20.84 24.91 -13.79
CA LEU A 176 -22.12 24.92 -14.50
C LEU A 176 -21.97 25.38 -15.97
N ASP A 177 -20.90 26.07 -16.30
CA ASP A 177 -20.59 26.56 -17.65
C ASP A 177 -19.56 25.64 -18.32
N LEU A 178 -19.94 25.06 -19.45
CA LEU A 178 -19.12 24.12 -20.21
C LEU A 178 -17.81 24.75 -20.71
N PHE A 179 -17.86 25.99 -21.19
CA PHE A 179 -16.68 26.68 -21.75
C PHE A 179 -15.77 27.21 -20.65
N ASP A 180 -16.33 27.80 -19.58
CA ASP A 180 -15.52 28.28 -18.48
C ASP A 180 -14.79 27.11 -17.79
N THR A 181 -15.48 25.99 -17.57
CA THR A 181 -14.85 24.75 -17.06
C THR A 181 -13.73 24.26 -17.99
N PHE A 182 -13.96 24.25 -19.32
CA PHE A 182 -12.96 23.79 -20.26
C PHE A 182 -11.72 24.70 -20.27
N TYR A 183 -11.89 26.00 -20.38
CA TYR A 183 -10.78 26.94 -20.44
C TYR A 183 -10.03 27.05 -19.09
N ALA A 184 -10.73 27.01 -17.97
CA ALA A 184 -10.10 26.97 -16.64
C ALA A 184 -9.24 25.71 -16.49
N THR A 185 -9.76 24.55 -16.92
CA THR A 185 -9.01 23.29 -16.90
C THR A 185 -7.80 23.34 -17.84
N GLN A 186 -7.98 23.84 -19.06
CA GLN A 186 -6.89 23.97 -20.04
C GLN A 186 -5.74 24.83 -19.48
N LYS A 187 -6.07 26.01 -18.93
CA LYS A 187 -5.07 26.90 -18.30
C LYS A 187 -4.35 26.23 -17.14
N ALA A 188 -5.08 25.51 -16.29
CA ALA A 188 -4.49 24.79 -15.17
C ALA A 188 -3.59 23.62 -15.64
N ALA A 189 -4.04 22.82 -16.60
CA ALA A 189 -3.27 21.73 -17.19
C ALA A 189 -2.00 22.21 -17.90
N GLU A 190 -2.09 23.31 -18.67
CA GLU A 190 -0.92 23.94 -19.30
C GLU A 190 0.09 24.43 -18.26
N TYR A 191 -0.37 25.07 -17.19
CA TYR A 191 0.50 25.48 -16.09
C TYR A 191 1.23 24.27 -15.49
N VAL A 192 0.50 23.23 -15.13
CA VAL A 192 1.05 22.00 -14.54
C VAL A 192 2.06 21.36 -15.49
N ARG A 193 1.73 21.22 -16.76
CA ARG A 193 2.59 20.60 -17.79
C ARG A 193 3.86 21.39 -18.05
N LYS A 194 3.75 22.71 -18.22
CA LYS A 194 4.89 23.59 -18.52
C LYS A 194 5.78 23.87 -17.31
N ARG A 195 5.18 24.10 -16.13
CA ARG A 195 5.91 24.48 -14.91
C ARG A 195 6.35 23.28 -14.07
N LYS A 196 5.77 22.09 -14.31
CA LYS A 196 5.97 20.90 -13.48
C LYS A 196 5.71 21.16 -11.99
N LYS A 197 4.69 21.97 -11.69
CA LYS A 197 4.26 22.35 -10.34
C LYS A 197 2.79 22.03 -10.14
N PRO A 198 2.36 21.70 -8.92
CA PRO A 198 0.96 21.38 -8.66
C PRO A 198 0.05 22.59 -8.80
N ALA A 199 -1.16 22.33 -9.26
CA ALA A 199 -2.24 23.29 -9.33
C ALA A 199 -3.50 22.73 -8.68
N PHE A 200 -4.35 23.63 -8.18
CA PHE A 200 -5.67 23.36 -7.62
C PHE A 200 -6.72 24.08 -8.46
N LEU A 201 -7.55 23.33 -9.16
CA LEU A 201 -8.69 23.83 -9.91
C LEU A 201 -9.95 23.67 -9.05
N HIS A 202 -10.55 24.79 -8.66
CA HIS A 202 -11.80 24.84 -7.91
C HIS A 202 -12.96 25.09 -8.88
N LEU A 203 -13.87 24.11 -9.00
CA LEU A 203 -15.08 24.21 -9.82
C LEU A 203 -16.31 24.27 -8.91
N SER A 204 -17.12 25.31 -9.07
CA SER A 204 -18.41 25.40 -8.38
C SER A 204 -19.46 24.58 -9.13
N LEU A 205 -20.21 23.73 -8.40
CA LEU A 205 -21.17 22.78 -8.94
C LEU A 205 -22.46 22.74 -8.12
N VAL A 206 -23.43 21.97 -8.57
CA VAL A 206 -24.61 21.57 -7.80
C VAL A 206 -24.70 20.05 -7.71
N ARG A 207 -25.37 19.54 -6.69
CA ARG A 207 -25.66 18.12 -6.52
C ARG A 207 -27.16 17.88 -6.73
N LEU A 208 -27.53 17.36 -7.90
CA LEU A 208 -28.92 17.16 -8.28
C LEU A 208 -29.59 15.96 -7.58
N TYR A 209 -28.83 14.92 -7.29
CA TYR A 209 -29.35 13.69 -6.68
C TYR A 209 -28.77 13.49 -5.28
N GLY A 210 -29.37 12.57 -4.50
CA GLY A 210 -28.86 12.16 -3.21
C GLY A 210 -27.41 11.72 -3.22
N HIS A 211 -26.79 11.68 -2.05
CA HIS A 211 -25.42 11.22 -1.91
C HIS A 211 -25.24 9.78 -2.40
N ALA A 212 -26.19 8.92 -2.08
CA ALA A 212 -26.23 7.51 -2.50
C ALA A 212 -27.69 7.10 -2.78
N GLY A 213 -27.90 5.90 -3.33
CA GLY A 213 -29.23 5.44 -3.72
C GLY A 213 -30.28 5.37 -2.59
N SER A 214 -29.84 5.28 -1.35
CA SER A 214 -30.71 5.30 -0.16
C SER A 214 -30.87 6.68 0.49
N ASP A 215 -30.21 7.71 -0.03
CA ASP A 215 -30.21 9.06 0.54
C ASP A 215 -31.47 9.83 0.15
N LEU A 216 -32.27 10.20 1.16
CA LEU A 216 -33.49 10.99 1.00
C LEU A 216 -33.20 12.47 1.29
N GLN A 217 -32.75 13.22 0.28
CA GLN A 217 -32.39 14.63 0.42
C GLN A 217 -33.48 15.51 1.03
N GLN A 218 -34.76 15.17 0.84
CA GLN A 218 -35.91 15.87 1.40
C GLN A 218 -35.92 15.92 2.92
N THR A 219 -35.17 15.05 3.59
CA THR A 219 -35.08 15.02 5.05
C THR A 219 -34.20 16.13 5.62
N TYR A 220 -33.31 16.71 4.83
CA TYR A 220 -32.34 17.72 5.29
C TYR A 220 -32.19 18.94 4.37
N LEU A 221 -32.84 18.96 3.21
CA LEU A 221 -32.85 20.11 2.29
C LEU A 221 -34.28 20.63 2.12
N SER A 222 -34.42 21.94 2.05
CA SER A 222 -35.71 22.58 1.74
C SER A 222 -36.07 22.50 0.25
N LYS A 223 -37.36 22.57 -0.06
CA LYS A 223 -37.85 22.54 -1.43
C LYS A 223 -37.22 23.63 -2.30
N ASN A 224 -37.03 24.84 -1.78
CA ASN A 224 -36.45 25.94 -2.53
C ASN A 224 -35.00 25.64 -2.99
N ILE A 225 -34.24 24.88 -2.20
CA ILE A 225 -32.86 24.49 -2.56
C ILE A 225 -32.89 23.49 -3.72
N PHE A 226 -33.84 22.56 -3.74
CA PHE A 226 -34.00 21.65 -4.87
C PHE A 226 -34.33 22.41 -6.15
N GLU A 227 -35.30 23.29 -6.10
CA GLU A 227 -35.71 24.11 -7.25
C GLU A 227 -34.55 24.97 -7.76
N GLU A 228 -33.75 25.55 -6.87
CA GLU A 228 -32.53 26.30 -7.23
C GLU A 228 -31.50 25.39 -7.91
N TRP A 229 -31.25 24.19 -7.37
CA TRP A 229 -30.28 23.27 -7.96
C TRP A 229 -30.73 22.71 -9.30
N GLU A 230 -32.01 22.38 -9.46
CA GLU A 230 -32.58 21.94 -10.73
C GLU A 230 -32.47 23.02 -11.80
N GLN A 231 -32.70 24.28 -11.46
CA GLN A 231 -32.48 25.41 -12.38
C GLN A 231 -31.03 25.60 -12.79
N ASN A 232 -30.09 25.13 -11.94
CA ASN A 232 -28.67 25.18 -12.17
C ASN A 232 -28.10 23.85 -12.69
N ASP A 233 -28.91 22.97 -13.28
CA ASP A 233 -28.42 21.75 -13.91
C ASP A 233 -27.43 22.08 -15.03
N PRO A 234 -26.19 21.55 -14.99
CA PRO A 234 -25.20 21.76 -16.06
C PRO A 234 -25.67 21.32 -17.45
N LEU A 235 -26.60 20.38 -17.57
CA LEU A 235 -27.19 19.98 -18.85
C LEU A 235 -28.10 21.07 -19.41
N LEU A 236 -28.93 21.71 -18.57
CA LEU A 236 -29.78 22.83 -18.96
C LEU A 236 -28.93 24.02 -19.39
N HIS A 237 -27.86 24.33 -18.64
CA HIS A 237 -26.92 25.39 -19.04
C HIS A 237 -26.25 25.10 -20.38
N SER A 238 -25.83 23.86 -20.63
CA SER A 238 -25.22 23.42 -21.88
C SER A 238 -26.22 23.47 -23.04
N ALA A 239 -27.46 23.00 -22.83
CA ALA A 239 -28.51 23.07 -23.85
C ALA A 239 -28.84 24.53 -24.23
N ARG A 240 -28.98 25.41 -23.23
CA ARG A 240 -29.19 26.85 -23.48
C ARG A 240 -28.04 27.43 -24.30
N LEU A 241 -26.81 27.17 -23.92
CA LEU A 241 -25.61 27.67 -24.59
C LEU A 241 -25.59 27.27 -26.09
N LEU A 242 -25.93 25.99 -26.36
CA LEU A 242 -25.95 25.47 -27.75
C LEU A 242 -27.12 26.01 -28.58
N THR A 243 -28.28 26.22 -27.96
CA THR A 243 -29.47 26.73 -28.65
C THR A 243 -29.37 28.25 -28.90
N GLU A 244 -28.92 29.04 -27.93
CA GLU A 244 -28.65 30.47 -28.08
C GLU A 244 -27.53 30.71 -29.09
N GLY A 245 -26.49 29.85 -29.09
CA GLY A 245 -25.41 29.86 -30.09
C GLY A 245 -25.83 29.34 -31.48
N ARG A 246 -27.08 28.91 -31.66
CA ARG A 246 -27.62 28.35 -32.91
C ARG A 246 -26.83 27.13 -33.42
N VAL A 247 -26.22 26.38 -32.53
CA VAL A 247 -25.54 25.12 -32.85
C VAL A 247 -26.55 23.98 -32.92
N LEU A 248 -27.57 24.01 -32.07
CA LEU A 248 -28.70 23.08 -32.03
C LEU A 248 -30.01 23.87 -31.91
N THR A 249 -31.08 23.30 -32.40
CA THR A 249 -32.44 23.71 -32.04
C THR A 249 -32.86 23.10 -30.70
N THR A 250 -33.91 23.58 -30.08
CA THR A 250 -34.47 23.02 -28.85
C THR A 250 -34.91 21.56 -29.06
N ASP A 251 -35.54 21.27 -30.22
CA ASP A 251 -36.00 19.92 -30.55
C ASP A 251 -34.83 18.94 -30.72
N GLU A 252 -33.74 19.36 -31.37
CA GLU A 252 -32.54 18.55 -31.50
C GLU A 252 -31.88 18.28 -30.14
N ALA A 253 -31.82 19.27 -29.26
CA ALA A 253 -31.28 19.10 -27.91
C ALA A 253 -32.11 18.09 -27.09
N LEU A 254 -33.45 18.19 -27.18
CA LEU A 254 -34.36 17.24 -26.53
C LEU A 254 -34.26 15.84 -27.13
N SER A 255 -34.13 15.73 -28.47
CA SER A 255 -33.95 14.45 -29.16
C SER A 255 -32.69 13.74 -28.68
N ILE A 256 -31.55 14.43 -28.56
CA ILE A 256 -30.29 13.87 -28.04
C ILE A 256 -30.49 13.31 -26.62
N TYR A 257 -31.19 14.04 -25.76
CA TYR A 257 -31.47 13.60 -24.40
C TYR A 257 -32.33 12.31 -24.38
N THR A 258 -33.45 12.35 -25.10
CA THR A 258 -34.39 11.21 -25.16
C THR A 258 -33.77 9.97 -25.79
N GLU A 259 -33.05 10.14 -26.91
CA GLU A 259 -32.34 9.02 -27.57
C GLU A 259 -31.28 8.39 -26.67
N THR A 260 -30.56 9.23 -25.88
CA THR A 260 -29.56 8.77 -24.93
C THR A 260 -30.22 7.98 -23.78
N GLU A 261 -31.35 8.47 -23.25
CA GLU A 261 -32.13 7.77 -22.20
C GLU A 261 -32.63 6.40 -22.69
N GLU A 262 -33.22 6.38 -23.90
CA GLU A 262 -33.65 5.13 -24.53
C GLU A 262 -32.50 4.18 -24.79
N GLN A 263 -31.35 4.68 -25.24
CA GLN A 263 -30.16 3.85 -25.39
C GLN A 263 -29.69 3.25 -24.07
N CYS A 264 -29.61 4.05 -23.00
CA CYS A 264 -29.25 3.56 -21.67
C CYS A 264 -30.21 2.50 -21.18
N THR A 265 -31.52 2.68 -21.41
CA THR A 265 -32.55 1.71 -21.02
C THR A 265 -32.38 0.39 -21.78
N ARG A 266 -32.24 0.43 -23.12
CA ARG A 266 -32.02 -0.79 -23.93
C ARG A 266 -30.76 -1.54 -23.49
N VAL A 267 -29.65 -0.80 -23.31
CA VAL A 267 -28.39 -1.41 -22.87
C VAL A 267 -28.52 -1.99 -21.46
N ALA A 268 -29.23 -1.33 -20.54
CA ALA A 268 -29.48 -1.85 -19.20
C ALA A 268 -30.26 -3.16 -19.22
N GLU A 269 -31.30 -3.29 -20.06
CA GLU A 269 -32.08 -4.51 -20.23
C GLU A 269 -31.24 -5.70 -20.71
N GLU A 270 -30.27 -5.47 -21.59
CA GLU A 270 -29.33 -6.50 -22.06
C GLU A 270 -28.28 -6.85 -21.02
N VAL A 271 -27.73 -5.84 -20.32
CA VAL A 271 -26.64 -5.99 -19.36
C VAL A 271 -27.09 -6.71 -18.09
N ILE A 272 -28.32 -6.50 -17.59
CA ILE A 272 -28.84 -7.19 -16.41
C ILE A 272 -28.97 -8.71 -16.62
N GLN A 273 -29.02 -9.18 -17.87
CA GLN A 273 -29.05 -10.61 -18.22
C GLN A 273 -27.63 -11.23 -18.23
N GLN A 274 -26.58 -10.43 -18.14
CA GLN A 274 -25.23 -10.94 -18.18
C GLN A 274 -24.88 -11.75 -16.92
N ARG A 275 -24.04 -12.77 -17.12
CA ARG A 275 -23.57 -13.63 -16.03
C ARG A 275 -22.84 -12.81 -14.96
N ARG A 276 -23.11 -13.13 -13.70
CA ARG A 276 -22.39 -12.63 -12.51
C ARG A 276 -21.42 -13.67 -11.98
N LEU A 277 -20.55 -13.27 -11.06
CA LEU A 277 -19.70 -14.20 -10.33
C LEU A 277 -20.57 -15.12 -9.45
N SER A 278 -20.27 -16.41 -9.43
CA SER A 278 -21.12 -17.43 -8.78
C SER A 278 -20.37 -18.35 -7.82
N THR A 279 -19.04 -18.28 -7.78
CA THR A 279 -18.20 -19.11 -6.90
C THR A 279 -17.19 -18.28 -6.13
N ALA A 280 -16.79 -18.74 -4.95
CA ALA A 280 -15.70 -18.12 -4.17
C ALA A 280 -14.39 -18.05 -4.97
N ALA A 281 -14.07 -19.10 -5.73
CA ALA A 281 -12.88 -19.13 -6.58
C ALA A 281 -12.88 -18.01 -7.63
N GLU A 282 -14.01 -17.73 -8.28
CA GLU A 282 -14.14 -16.63 -9.24
C GLU A 282 -13.95 -15.26 -8.55
N VAL A 283 -14.54 -15.09 -7.36
CA VAL A 283 -14.40 -13.84 -6.59
C VAL A 283 -12.94 -13.62 -6.18
N MET A 284 -12.29 -14.64 -5.66
CA MET A 284 -10.93 -14.56 -5.10
C MET A 284 -9.82 -14.50 -6.17
N ALA A 285 -10.11 -14.85 -7.42
CA ALA A 285 -9.10 -15.06 -8.47
C ALA A 285 -8.12 -13.91 -8.67
N SER A 286 -8.53 -12.66 -8.40
CA SER A 286 -7.68 -11.48 -8.58
C SER A 286 -7.11 -10.90 -7.27
N ILE A 287 -7.29 -11.58 -6.13
CA ILE A 287 -6.58 -11.24 -4.88
C ILE A 287 -5.06 -11.38 -5.10
N VAL A 288 -4.65 -12.45 -5.77
CA VAL A 288 -3.27 -12.63 -6.20
C VAL A 288 -3.11 -12.02 -7.59
N PRO A 289 -2.27 -10.98 -7.74
CA PRO A 289 -2.05 -10.35 -9.03
C PRO A 289 -1.47 -11.32 -10.07
N PRO A 290 -1.67 -11.06 -11.38
CA PRO A 290 -0.98 -11.80 -12.41
C PRO A 290 0.53 -11.51 -12.36
N LYS A 291 1.34 -12.54 -12.66
CA LYS A 291 2.79 -12.36 -12.78
C LYS A 291 3.12 -11.41 -13.92
N ARG A 292 4.16 -10.60 -13.70
CA ARG A 292 4.70 -9.70 -14.71
C ARG A 292 5.91 -10.34 -15.38
N ASP A 293 5.95 -10.28 -16.70
CA ASP A 293 7.15 -10.67 -17.44
C ASP A 293 8.23 -9.60 -17.23
N CYS A 294 9.30 -9.96 -16.56
CA CYS A 294 10.42 -9.10 -16.21
C CYS A 294 11.72 -9.64 -16.81
N LYS A 295 12.59 -8.74 -17.26
CA LYS A 295 13.91 -9.14 -17.74
C LYS A 295 14.67 -9.87 -16.64
N PRO A 296 15.28 -11.02 -16.93
CA PRO A 296 16.13 -11.70 -15.96
C PRO A 296 17.34 -10.82 -15.62
N THR A 297 17.77 -10.88 -14.37
CA THR A 297 18.99 -10.21 -13.90
C THR A 297 20.05 -11.26 -13.57
N ASN A 298 21.32 -10.86 -13.66
CA ASN A 298 22.45 -11.69 -13.28
C ASN A 298 23.00 -11.28 -11.89
N GLY A 299 22.18 -10.57 -11.10
CA GLY A 299 22.63 -9.96 -9.86
C GLY A 299 23.51 -8.71 -10.05
N PRO A 300 23.90 -8.04 -8.97
CA PRO A 300 24.75 -6.87 -9.03
C PRO A 300 26.15 -7.23 -9.52
N SER A 301 26.72 -6.44 -10.47
CA SER A 301 28.05 -6.72 -10.99
C SER A 301 29.14 -6.59 -9.91
N ALA A 302 30.19 -7.41 -10.00
CA ALA A 302 31.30 -7.38 -9.05
C ALA A 302 31.92 -5.97 -8.93
N ARG A 303 32.12 -5.27 -10.06
CA ARG A 303 32.64 -3.90 -10.09
C ARG A 303 31.70 -2.89 -9.40
N ALA A 304 30.40 -2.98 -9.63
CA ALA A 304 29.43 -2.10 -8.96
C ALA A 304 29.45 -2.33 -7.44
N ARG A 305 29.55 -3.58 -7.01
CA ARG A 305 29.67 -3.94 -5.60
C ARG A 305 30.98 -3.40 -4.99
N GLU A 306 32.12 -3.55 -5.67
CA GLU A 306 33.40 -2.98 -5.21
C GLU A 306 33.30 -1.47 -4.95
N ILE A 307 32.70 -0.73 -5.86
CA ILE A 307 32.51 0.72 -5.72
C ILE A 307 31.55 1.05 -4.57
N ALA A 308 30.40 0.39 -4.51
CA ALA A 308 29.35 0.72 -3.54
C ALA A 308 29.72 0.32 -2.11
N PHE A 309 30.39 -0.81 -1.93
CA PHE A 309 30.74 -1.35 -0.60
C PHE A 309 32.12 -0.87 -0.10
N ASP A 310 33.04 -0.55 -1.02
CA ASP A 310 34.39 -0.12 -0.68
C ASP A 310 35.05 -1.01 0.40
N SER A 311 35.41 -0.45 1.53
CA SER A 311 36.01 -1.19 2.66
C SER A 311 35.11 -2.25 3.28
N ASP A 312 33.81 -2.14 3.13
CA ASP A 312 32.84 -3.11 3.67
C ASP A 312 32.93 -4.50 3.01
N ILE A 313 33.41 -4.59 1.75
CA ILE A 313 33.61 -5.88 1.07
C ILE A 313 34.47 -6.85 1.88
N LYS A 314 35.55 -6.33 2.49
CA LYS A 314 36.47 -7.14 3.31
C LYS A 314 35.83 -7.63 4.61
N GLN A 315 34.69 -7.07 5.01
CA GLN A 315 33.97 -7.47 6.22
C GLN A 315 32.87 -8.52 5.94
N MET A 316 32.51 -8.75 4.67
CA MET A 316 31.41 -9.67 4.32
C MET A 316 31.70 -11.13 4.67
N CYS A 317 32.97 -11.53 4.68
CA CYS A 317 33.38 -12.87 5.12
C CYS A 317 33.38 -13.04 6.66
N LYS A 318 33.19 -11.96 7.42
CA LYS A 318 33.13 -11.99 8.88
C LYS A 318 31.68 -11.97 9.36
N LYS A 319 31.43 -12.58 10.50
CA LYS A 319 30.11 -12.51 11.16
C LYS A 319 29.75 -11.06 11.49
N GLN A 320 28.50 -10.68 11.21
CA GLN A 320 27.96 -9.34 11.40
C GLN A 320 26.58 -9.39 12.06
N PRO A 321 26.15 -8.31 12.75
CA PRO A 321 24.80 -8.20 13.30
C PRO A 321 23.76 -8.00 12.21
N MET A 322 22.50 -8.27 12.55
CA MET A 322 21.36 -8.27 11.62
C MET A 322 21.19 -6.94 10.86
N SER A 323 21.27 -5.80 11.55
CA SER A 323 21.11 -4.48 10.93
C SER A 323 22.10 -4.24 9.78
N ARG A 324 23.35 -4.72 9.93
CA ARG A 324 24.36 -4.59 8.88
C ARG A 324 24.12 -5.49 7.69
N LEU A 325 23.63 -6.70 7.92
CA LEU A 325 23.30 -7.64 6.84
C LEU A 325 22.09 -7.18 6.02
N ILE A 326 21.09 -6.55 6.67
CA ILE A 326 19.98 -5.89 5.97
C ILE A 326 20.50 -4.72 5.12
N ASN A 327 21.36 -3.85 5.67
CA ASN A 327 21.94 -2.74 4.90
C ASN A 327 22.67 -3.22 3.64
N TRP A 328 23.45 -4.29 3.75
CA TRP A 328 24.16 -4.87 2.61
C TRP A 328 23.21 -5.50 1.59
N ALA A 329 22.14 -6.17 2.05
CA ALA A 329 21.11 -6.70 1.16
C ALA A 329 20.39 -5.59 0.39
N LEU A 330 20.02 -4.50 1.06
CA LEU A 330 19.44 -3.31 0.43
C LEU A 330 20.38 -2.71 -0.60
N THR A 331 21.69 -2.65 -0.30
CA THR A 331 22.71 -2.15 -1.24
C THR A 331 22.76 -3.03 -2.49
N ASP A 332 22.88 -4.35 -2.35
CA ASP A 332 22.92 -5.29 -3.49
C ASP A 332 21.64 -5.20 -4.33
N LEU A 333 20.47 -5.16 -3.70
CA LEU A 333 19.18 -5.04 -4.38
C LEU A 333 19.03 -3.73 -5.16
N MET A 334 19.50 -2.61 -4.60
CA MET A 334 19.46 -1.33 -5.29
C MET A 334 20.49 -1.21 -6.41
N LEU A 335 21.59 -1.97 -6.37
CA LEU A 335 22.53 -2.12 -7.49
C LEU A 335 21.94 -2.96 -8.62
N GLU A 336 21.21 -4.02 -8.26
CA GLU A 336 20.60 -4.95 -9.20
C GLU A 336 19.37 -4.36 -9.90
N TYR A 337 18.51 -3.65 -9.14
CA TYR A 337 17.24 -3.10 -9.59
C TYR A 337 17.22 -1.57 -9.54
N PRO A 338 17.52 -0.89 -10.67
CA PRO A 338 17.50 0.57 -10.72
C PRO A 338 16.12 1.20 -10.40
N GLU A 339 15.05 0.45 -10.59
CA GLU A 339 13.67 0.84 -10.30
C GLU A 339 13.29 0.82 -8.81
N ILE A 340 14.14 0.30 -7.92
CA ILE A 340 13.89 0.37 -6.47
C ILE A 340 14.05 1.81 -5.98
N VAL A 341 13.04 2.30 -5.28
CA VAL A 341 13.03 3.61 -4.61
C VAL A 341 12.60 3.41 -3.16
N MET A 342 13.45 3.84 -2.23
CA MET A 342 13.15 3.82 -0.79
C MET A 342 12.60 5.17 -0.35
N MET A 343 11.62 5.17 0.55
CA MET A 343 11.06 6.38 1.14
C MET A 343 10.64 6.12 2.58
N GLY A 344 10.69 7.15 3.39
CA GLY A 344 10.32 7.08 4.80
C GLY A 344 10.89 8.22 5.61
N GLU A 345 10.71 8.16 6.90
CA GLU A 345 11.25 9.14 7.85
C GLU A 345 12.71 8.83 8.16
N ASP A 346 13.59 9.82 8.03
CA ASP A 346 15.02 9.70 8.37
C ASP A 346 15.80 8.64 7.57
N VAL A 347 15.25 8.06 6.51
CA VAL A 347 15.90 6.98 5.73
C VAL A 347 17.08 7.47 4.90
N GLY A 348 17.16 8.78 4.63
CA GLY A 348 18.15 9.43 3.80
C GLY A 348 19.51 9.59 4.49
N ARG A 349 19.95 10.83 4.70
CA ARG A 349 21.28 11.12 5.26
C ARG A 349 21.52 10.58 6.67
N LYS A 350 20.47 10.55 7.52
CA LYS A 350 20.57 9.99 8.86
C LYS A 350 20.80 8.47 8.83
N GLY A 351 20.27 7.80 7.83
CA GLY A 351 20.41 6.35 7.66
C GLY A 351 19.46 5.52 8.49
N GLY A 352 18.27 6.06 8.80
CA GLY A 352 17.25 5.45 9.66
C GLY A 352 17.58 5.60 11.16
N VAL A 353 16.60 5.34 12.01
CA VAL A 353 16.74 5.44 13.48
C VAL A 353 17.81 4.47 14.00
N TYR A 354 17.91 3.30 13.39
CA TYR A 354 18.81 2.22 13.81
C TYR A 354 19.99 1.99 12.84
N GLY A 355 20.22 2.90 11.91
CA GLY A 355 21.33 2.83 10.97
C GLY A 355 21.19 1.79 9.86
N VAL A 356 20.00 1.23 9.65
CA VAL A 356 19.77 0.18 8.64
C VAL A 356 19.92 0.71 7.21
N THR A 357 19.56 1.96 6.95
CA THR A 357 19.71 2.62 5.64
C THR A 357 20.96 3.50 5.54
N GLN A 358 21.90 3.39 6.50
CA GLN A 358 23.12 4.19 6.53
C GLN A 358 23.91 4.07 5.23
N LYS A 359 24.41 5.20 4.72
CA LYS A 359 25.19 5.34 3.46
C LYS A 359 24.39 5.04 2.18
N LEU A 360 23.14 4.61 2.22
CA LEU A 360 22.37 4.34 0.99
C LEU A 360 22.14 5.63 0.19
N CYS A 361 21.82 6.74 0.88
CA CYS A 361 21.64 8.03 0.23
C CYS A 361 22.92 8.53 -0.47
N ASP A 362 24.09 8.28 0.12
CA ASP A 362 25.38 8.65 -0.48
C ASP A 362 25.70 7.80 -1.72
N ARG A 363 25.26 6.52 -1.72
CA ARG A 363 25.50 5.57 -2.82
C ARG A 363 24.55 5.76 -4.00
N PHE A 364 23.27 6.02 -3.72
CA PHE A 364 22.19 5.98 -4.71
C PHE A 364 21.53 7.34 -4.97
N GLY A 365 21.84 8.35 -4.17
CA GLY A 365 21.29 9.70 -4.28
C GLY A 365 19.93 9.87 -3.63
N GLN A 366 19.56 11.13 -3.40
CA GLN A 366 18.28 11.53 -2.80
C GLN A 366 17.07 11.21 -3.69
N ASP A 367 17.28 11.01 -4.96
CA ASP A 367 16.22 10.62 -5.90
C ASP A 367 15.69 9.21 -5.63
N ARG A 368 16.55 8.32 -5.14
CA ARG A 368 16.20 6.94 -4.87
C ARG A 368 16.07 6.63 -3.37
N ILE A 369 16.55 7.53 -2.50
CA ILE A 369 16.40 7.45 -1.04
C ILE A 369 15.77 8.76 -0.58
N ILE A 370 14.47 8.74 -0.32
CA ILE A 370 13.64 9.92 -0.13
C ILE A 370 13.27 10.07 1.34
N ASP A 371 13.75 11.15 1.99
CA ASP A 371 13.21 11.58 3.27
C ASP A 371 11.83 12.22 3.05
N THR A 372 10.81 11.67 3.69
CA THR A 372 9.43 12.13 3.58
C THR A 372 9.01 13.06 4.71
N LEU A 373 7.81 13.62 4.60
CA LEU A 373 7.12 14.20 5.74
C LEU A 373 6.73 13.11 6.75
N LEU A 374 6.49 13.51 8.00
CA LEU A 374 6.03 12.64 9.10
C LEU A 374 4.53 12.36 8.93
N ASP A 375 4.19 11.54 7.94
CA ASP A 375 2.83 11.15 7.61
C ASP A 375 2.84 9.80 6.86
N GLU A 376 2.56 8.74 7.55
CA GLU A 376 2.64 7.37 7.04
C GLU A 376 1.63 7.11 5.90
N GLN A 377 0.49 7.81 5.88
CA GLN A 377 -0.44 7.76 4.74
C GLN A 377 0.20 8.35 3.48
N SER A 378 0.90 9.47 3.59
CA SER A 378 1.63 10.09 2.48
C SER A 378 2.82 9.23 2.03
N ILE A 379 3.53 8.57 2.95
CA ILE A 379 4.61 7.63 2.64
C ILE A 379 4.09 6.49 1.75
N LEU A 380 3.00 5.84 2.17
CA LEU A 380 2.41 4.75 1.39
C LEU A 380 1.75 5.23 0.10
N GLY A 381 1.10 6.39 0.11
CA GLY A 381 0.56 6.99 -1.09
C GLY A 381 1.64 7.28 -2.14
N LEU A 382 2.78 7.83 -1.71
CA LEU A 382 3.95 8.01 -2.59
C LEU A 382 4.40 6.68 -3.20
N ALA A 383 4.50 5.63 -2.38
CA ALA A 383 4.87 4.29 -2.82
C ALA A 383 3.88 3.72 -3.86
N ILE A 384 2.57 3.75 -3.56
CA ILE A 384 1.52 3.27 -4.48
C ILE A 384 1.60 4.00 -5.82
N GLY A 385 1.73 5.34 -5.79
CA GLY A 385 1.82 6.15 -6.99
C GLY A 385 3.07 5.85 -7.84
N LEU A 386 4.22 5.62 -7.22
CA LEU A 386 5.44 5.16 -7.89
C LEU A 386 5.23 3.80 -8.57
N GLY A 387 4.58 2.86 -7.89
CA GLY A 387 4.24 1.54 -8.42
C GLY A 387 3.39 1.62 -9.69
N HIS A 388 2.46 2.58 -9.78
CA HIS A 388 1.66 2.82 -10.99
C HIS A 388 2.50 3.19 -12.22
N ASN A 389 3.68 3.75 -12.03
CA ASN A 389 4.61 4.10 -13.13
C ASN A 389 5.77 3.11 -13.28
N GLY A 390 5.66 1.91 -12.70
CA GLY A 390 6.59 0.81 -12.93
C GLY A 390 7.77 0.74 -11.98
N PHE A 391 7.87 1.59 -10.95
CA PHE A 391 8.87 1.47 -9.89
C PHE A 391 8.53 0.32 -8.92
N ILE A 392 9.54 -0.09 -8.16
CA ILE A 392 9.42 -1.00 -7.01
C ILE A 392 9.67 -0.19 -5.75
N PRO A 393 8.63 0.37 -5.14
CA PRO A 393 8.78 1.16 -3.94
C PRO A 393 9.10 0.29 -2.73
N MET A 394 10.00 0.80 -1.87
CA MET A 394 10.33 0.23 -0.57
C MET A 394 10.05 1.28 0.53
N PRO A 395 8.77 1.53 0.86
CA PRO A 395 8.43 2.43 1.96
C PRO A 395 8.89 1.84 3.30
N GLU A 396 9.28 2.72 4.23
CA GLU A 396 9.61 2.36 5.61
C GLU A 396 8.64 3.06 6.56
N ILE A 397 7.98 2.29 7.44
CA ILE A 397 7.31 2.77 8.64
C ILE A 397 8.29 2.63 9.80
N GLN A 398 8.59 3.74 10.46
CA GLN A 398 9.68 3.85 11.42
C GLN A 398 9.51 2.94 12.65
N PHE A 399 8.26 2.75 13.10
CA PHE A 399 7.90 1.84 14.19
C PHE A 399 6.57 1.15 13.91
N LEU A 400 6.46 -0.13 14.26
CA LEU A 400 5.22 -0.91 14.10
C LEU A 400 4.01 -0.22 14.76
N ALA A 401 4.21 0.48 15.87
CA ALA A 401 3.15 1.23 16.55
C ALA A 401 2.51 2.34 15.67
N TYR A 402 3.23 2.86 14.66
CA TYR A 402 2.72 3.90 13.76
C TYR A 402 2.00 3.34 12.53
N LEU A 403 2.00 2.01 12.37
CA LEU A 403 1.30 1.31 11.29
C LEU A 403 -0.18 1.72 11.19
N HIS A 404 -0.84 1.96 12.32
CA HIS A 404 -2.27 2.29 12.36
C HIS A 404 -2.62 3.59 11.64
N ASN A 405 -1.70 4.55 11.55
CA ASN A 405 -1.89 5.74 10.72
C ASN A 405 -1.85 5.41 9.21
N ALA A 406 -1.14 4.36 8.83
CA ALA A 406 -1.00 3.91 7.44
C ALA A 406 -1.98 2.81 7.03
N GLU A 407 -2.70 2.21 7.98
CA GLU A 407 -3.49 1.00 7.77
C GLU A 407 -4.50 1.13 6.62
N ASP A 408 -5.17 2.28 6.51
CA ASP A 408 -6.13 2.52 5.43
C ASP A 408 -5.48 2.49 4.04
N GLN A 409 -4.26 3.01 3.89
CA GLN A 409 -3.53 2.93 2.63
C GLN A 409 -3.08 1.50 2.31
N ILE A 410 -2.78 0.68 3.31
CA ILE A 410 -2.42 -0.73 3.10
C ILE A 410 -3.67 -1.53 2.72
N ARG A 411 -4.70 -1.49 3.56
CA ARG A 411 -5.93 -2.27 3.42
C ARG A 411 -6.83 -1.73 2.30
N GLY A 412 -7.08 -0.42 2.31
CA GLY A 412 -8.05 0.23 1.43
C GLY A 412 -7.53 0.49 0.02
N GLU A 413 -6.22 0.64 -0.16
CA GLU A 413 -5.62 0.99 -1.45
C GLU A 413 -4.64 -0.07 -1.95
N ALA A 414 -3.57 -0.38 -1.21
CA ALA A 414 -2.52 -1.27 -1.70
C ALA A 414 -3.03 -2.70 -1.95
N ALA A 415 -3.70 -3.29 -0.98
CA ALA A 415 -4.16 -4.67 -1.05
C ALA A 415 -5.35 -4.87 -1.99
N THR A 416 -6.24 -3.88 -2.12
CA THR A 416 -7.49 -4.04 -2.87
C THR A 416 -7.38 -3.75 -4.36
N LEU A 417 -6.34 -3.06 -4.81
CA LEU A 417 -6.25 -2.57 -6.19
C LEU A 417 -6.34 -3.70 -7.22
N SER A 418 -5.60 -4.80 -7.01
CA SER A 418 -5.66 -5.97 -7.90
C SER A 418 -7.05 -6.60 -7.90
N PHE A 419 -7.68 -6.72 -6.72
CA PHE A 419 -9.02 -7.28 -6.57
C PHE A 419 -10.06 -6.46 -7.34
N PHE A 420 -10.10 -5.14 -7.16
CA PHE A 420 -11.07 -4.26 -7.81
C PHE A 420 -10.76 -3.92 -9.26
N SER A 421 -9.57 -4.25 -9.74
CA SER A 421 -9.20 -4.08 -11.15
C SER A 421 -9.10 -5.38 -11.94
N ASN A 422 -9.57 -6.49 -11.37
CA ASN A 422 -9.43 -7.81 -11.98
C ASN A 422 -7.98 -8.10 -12.43
N GLY A 423 -7.00 -7.70 -11.62
CA GLY A 423 -5.58 -7.88 -11.87
C GLY A 423 -4.95 -6.91 -12.88
N GLN A 424 -5.69 -5.93 -13.41
CA GLN A 424 -5.17 -5.00 -14.41
C GLN A 424 -4.24 -3.93 -13.83
N PHE A 425 -4.50 -3.52 -12.59
CA PHE A 425 -3.63 -2.64 -11.82
C PHE A 425 -3.12 -3.38 -10.60
N THR A 426 -1.87 -3.13 -10.24
CA THR A 426 -1.17 -3.80 -9.15
C THR A 426 -0.36 -2.80 -8.33
N ASN A 427 -0.09 -3.13 -7.07
CA ASN A 427 0.74 -2.32 -6.17
C ASN A 427 1.97 -3.12 -5.73
N PRO A 428 2.98 -3.29 -6.61
CA PRO A 428 4.21 -3.95 -6.21
C PRO A 428 4.93 -3.12 -5.16
N MET A 429 5.15 -3.65 -3.96
CA MET A 429 5.96 -2.95 -2.95
C MET A 429 6.53 -3.91 -1.91
N VAL A 430 7.63 -3.48 -1.28
CA VAL A 430 8.16 -4.08 -0.06
C VAL A 430 8.08 -3.04 1.05
N LEU A 431 7.03 -3.10 1.84
CA LEU A 431 6.85 -2.24 3.01
C LEU A 431 7.72 -2.77 4.16
N ARG A 432 8.76 -2.03 4.51
CA ARG A 432 9.60 -2.32 5.66
C ARG A 432 9.02 -1.67 6.90
N ILE A 433 8.90 -2.45 7.97
CA ILE A 433 8.41 -1.94 9.26
C ILE A 433 9.39 -2.38 10.35
N ALA A 434 10.03 -1.41 11.00
CA ALA A 434 10.82 -1.70 12.18
C ALA A 434 9.87 -1.94 13.38
N GLY A 435 9.89 -3.15 13.92
CA GLY A 435 8.97 -3.56 14.98
C GLY A 435 9.61 -4.46 16.02
N LEU A 436 8.81 -4.95 16.98
CA LEU A 436 9.26 -5.96 17.96
C LEU A 436 10.55 -5.54 18.69
N GLY A 437 10.60 -4.27 19.13
CA GLY A 437 11.83 -3.62 19.57
C GLY A 437 12.16 -3.86 21.03
N TYR A 438 11.20 -3.66 21.87
CA TYR A 438 11.22 -3.74 23.34
C TYR A 438 12.30 -2.91 24.06
N GLN A 439 13.40 -2.60 23.48
CA GLN A 439 14.46 -1.63 23.83
C GLN A 439 14.67 -1.37 25.33
N LYS A 440 14.54 -2.43 26.15
CA LYS A 440 14.53 -2.35 27.63
C LYS A 440 13.46 -1.39 28.18
N GLY A 441 12.31 -1.30 27.49
CA GLY A 441 11.18 -0.46 27.85
C GLY A 441 11.35 1.03 27.49
N PHE A 442 12.36 1.40 26.72
CA PHE A 442 12.48 2.76 26.21
C PHE A 442 11.32 3.09 25.25
N GLY A 443 10.65 4.22 25.46
CA GLY A 443 9.52 4.66 24.64
C GLY A 443 8.20 3.91 24.88
N GLY A 444 8.18 2.86 25.69
CA GLY A 444 6.99 2.07 26.02
C GLY A 444 6.27 1.55 24.77
N HIS A 445 4.95 1.42 24.86
CA HIS A 445 4.08 0.91 23.79
C HIS A 445 4.25 1.64 22.45
N PHE A 446 4.44 2.95 22.47
CA PHE A 446 4.51 3.77 21.24
C PHE A 446 5.77 3.51 20.38
N HIS A 447 6.76 2.78 20.88
CA HIS A 447 7.96 2.40 20.14
C HIS A 447 8.19 0.89 20.13
N ASN A 448 7.41 0.12 20.88
CA ASN A 448 7.65 -1.30 21.16
C ASN A 448 6.40 -2.17 20.91
N ASP A 449 5.52 -1.82 20.00
CA ASP A 449 4.31 -2.59 19.73
C ASP A 449 4.66 -3.98 19.16
N ASN A 450 3.86 -4.98 19.52
CA ASN A 450 3.94 -6.36 19.08
C ASN A 450 2.65 -6.83 18.36
N SER A 451 1.86 -5.89 17.80
CA SER A 451 0.59 -6.18 17.12
C SER A 451 0.80 -6.49 15.64
N LEU A 452 0.85 -7.77 15.27
CA LEU A 452 0.88 -8.20 13.87
C LEU A 452 -0.50 -8.62 13.33
N ALA A 453 -1.51 -8.70 14.19
CA ALA A 453 -2.85 -9.18 13.84
C ALA A 453 -3.49 -8.38 12.70
N VAL A 454 -3.36 -7.06 12.71
CA VAL A 454 -3.92 -6.16 11.69
C VAL A 454 -3.39 -6.45 10.28
N LEU A 455 -2.16 -6.90 10.16
CA LEU A 455 -1.54 -7.26 8.87
C LEU A 455 -2.01 -8.62 8.37
N ARG A 456 -2.22 -9.57 9.28
CA ARG A 456 -2.68 -10.92 8.97
C ARG A 456 -4.10 -10.98 8.44
N ASP A 457 -4.94 -10.02 8.84
CA ASP A 457 -6.34 -9.92 8.42
C ASP A 457 -6.53 -9.36 6.99
N ILE A 458 -5.47 -8.82 6.39
CA ILE A 458 -5.58 -8.20 5.06
C ILE A 458 -5.36 -9.25 3.96
N PRO A 459 -6.41 -9.58 3.15
CA PRO A 459 -6.28 -10.57 2.09
C PRO A 459 -5.21 -10.20 1.05
N GLY A 460 -4.39 -11.17 0.67
CA GLY A 460 -3.39 -11.03 -0.38
C GLY A 460 -2.07 -10.36 0.04
N VAL A 461 -2.00 -9.77 1.23
CA VAL A 461 -0.74 -9.22 1.77
C VAL A 461 0.15 -10.36 2.27
N ILE A 462 1.43 -10.30 1.92
CA ILE A 462 2.45 -11.21 2.42
C ILE A 462 3.15 -10.54 3.58
N VAL A 463 3.34 -11.25 4.71
CA VAL A 463 4.04 -10.74 5.89
C VAL A 463 5.19 -11.68 6.23
N GLY A 464 6.41 -11.16 6.17
CA GLY A 464 7.64 -11.86 6.58
C GLY A 464 8.26 -11.22 7.80
N CYS A 465 8.84 -12.04 8.70
CA CYS A 465 9.54 -11.60 9.90
C CYS A 465 10.79 -12.47 10.09
N PRO A 466 11.99 -12.00 9.70
CA PRO A 466 13.22 -12.76 9.88
C PRO A 466 13.64 -12.80 11.36
N SER A 467 14.29 -13.89 11.75
CA SER A 467 14.78 -14.07 13.13
C SER A 467 16.27 -13.82 13.28
N HIS A 468 17.04 -13.81 12.21
CA HIS A 468 18.48 -13.48 12.24
C HIS A 468 18.97 -12.87 10.92
N GLY A 469 20.17 -12.30 10.94
CA GLY A 469 20.67 -11.46 9.86
C GLY A 469 20.84 -12.16 8.50
N ALA A 470 21.27 -13.41 8.47
CA ALA A 470 21.43 -14.14 7.21
C ALA A 470 20.07 -14.40 6.52
N ASP A 471 19.07 -14.80 7.30
CA ASP A 471 17.73 -14.99 6.80
C ASP A 471 17.07 -13.67 6.40
N ALA A 472 17.30 -12.60 7.16
CA ALA A 472 16.82 -11.26 6.79
C ALA A 472 17.29 -10.85 5.39
N ALA A 473 18.57 -11.05 5.07
CA ALA A 473 19.11 -10.74 3.75
C ALA A 473 18.49 -11.61 2.64
N LYS A 474 18.34 -12.93 2.88
CA LYS A 474 17.77 -13.87 1.91
C LYS A 474 16.27 -13.63 1.70
N MET A 475 15.50 -13.41 2.78
CA MET A 475 14.08 -13.12 2.70
C MET A 475 13.80 -11.80 2.00
N LEU A 476 14.62 -10.77 2.24
CA LEU A 476 14.44 -9.47 1.60
C LEU A 476 14.59 -9.56 0.08
N ARG A 477 15.49 -10.43 -0.42
CA ARG A 477 15.61 -10.72 -1.87
C ARG A 477 14.35 -11.37 -2.42
N GLU A 478 13.79 -12.33 -1.71
CA GLU A 478 12.51 -12.94 -2.08
C GLU A 478 11.36 -11.92 -2.05
N CYS A 479 11.31 -11.04 -1.04
CA CYS A 479 10.31 -9.98 -0.98
C CYS A 479 10.36 -9.07 -2.22
N VAL A 480 11.56 -8.71 -2.68
CA VAL A 480 11.73 -7.91 -3.91
C VAL A 480 11.32 -8.71 -5.14
N ARG A 481 11.68 -9.98 -5.24
CA ARG A 481 11.22 -10.86 -6.33
C ARG A 481 9.69 -10.95 -6.38
N LEU A 482 9.05 -11.18 -5.23
CA LEU A 482 7.58 -11.24 -5.12
C LEU A 482 6.93 -9.93 -5.54
N ALA A 483 7.48 -8.79 -5.13
CA ALA A 483 6.97 -7.49 -5.56
C ALA A 483 7.19 -7.26 -7.06
N ARG A 484 8.38 -7.54 -7.58
CA ARG A 484 8.76 -7.27 -8.97
C ARG A 484 8.05 -8.20 -9.96
N GLU A 485 8.12 -9.50 -9.74
CA GLU A 485 7.63 -10.50 -10.69
C GLU A 485 6.19 -10.93 -10.43
N GLU A 486 5.79 -11.05 -9.18
CA GLU A 486 4.45 -11.49 -8.78
C GLU A 486 3.54 -10.32 -8.39
N GLN A 487 4.04 -9.08 -8.48
CA GLN A 487 3.30 -7.85 -8.25
C GLN A 487 2.64 -7.78 -6.86
N ARG A 488 3.27 -8.41 -5.86
CA ARG A 488 2.72 -8.57 -4.53
C ARG A 488 2.99 -7.36 -3.63
N VAL A 489 2.08 -7.13 -2.72
CA VAL A 489 2.29 -6.27 -1.55
C VAL A 489 2.94 -7.14 -0.47
N VAL A 490 4.18 -6.83 -0.13
CA VAL A 490 4.93 -7.57 0.89
C VAL A 490 5.26 -6.64 2.05
N VAL A 491 4.93 -7.05 3.26
CA VAL A 491 5.32 -6.40 4.51
C VAL A 491 6.47 -7.17 5.11
N PHE A 492 7.59 -6.50 5.33
CA PHE A 492 8.79 -7.07 5.94
C PHE A 492 9.00 -6.46 7.31
N VAL A 493 8.62 -7.20 8.35
CA VAL A 493 8.72 -6.77 9.75
C VAL A 493 10.12 -7.07 10.25
N GLU A 494 10.86 -6.05 10.61
CA GLU A 494 12.25 -6.15 11.08
C GLU A 494 12.30 -6.09 12.61
N PRO A 495 12.67 -7.18 13.32
CA PRO A 495 12.75 -7.19 14.78
C PRO A 495 13.88 -6.29 15.29
N ILE A 496 13.54 -5.08 15.78
CA ILE A 496 14.51 -4.10 16.25
C ILE A 496 15.38 -4.65 17.39
N ALA A 497 14.78 -5.45 18.28
CA ALA A 497 15.52 -6.05 19.41
C ALA A 497 16.68 -6.92 18.92
N LEU A 498 16.59 -7.51 17.74
CA LEU A 498 17.63 -8.36 17.16
C LEU A 498 18.68 -7.62 16.35
N TYR A 499 18.46 -6.36 15.98
CA TYR A 499 19.39 -5.57 15.17
C TYR A 499 20.83 -5.54 15.72
N PRO A 500 21.05 -5.24 17.02
CA PRO A 500 22.39 -5.14 17.58
C PRO A 500 22.88 -6.47 18.19
N VAL A 501 22.04 -7.51 18.26
CA VAL A 501 22.39 -8.74 18.99
C VAL A 501 23.56 -9.45 18.34
N ARG A 502 24.54 -9.80 19.15
CA ARG A 502 25.77 -10.47 18.74
C ARG A 502 25.90 -11.86 19.34
N ASP A 503 25.59 -11.97 20.64
CA ASP A 503 25.87 -13.14 21.43
C ASP A 503 24.60 -13.95 21.67
N LEU A 504 24.71 -15.25 21.81
CA LEU A 504 23.60 -16.15 22.05
C LEU A 504 23.54 -16.63 23.52
N HIS A 505 24.62 -17.20 24.02
CA HIS A 505 24.66 -17.78 25.33
C HIS A 505 25.58 -17.04 26.31
N ASP A 506 26.79 -16.78 25.87
CA ASP A 506 27.86 -16.22 26.71
C ASP A 506 28.36 -14.88 26.11
N GLU A 507 28.83 -13.98 26.96
CA GLU A 507 29.36 -12.69 26.50
C GLU A 507 30.51 -12.90 25.50
N LYS A 508 30.41 -12.25 24.32
CA LYS A 508 31.37 -12.30 23.20
C LYS A 508 31.46 -13.66 22.48
N ASP A 509 30.43 -14.52 22.61
CA ASP A 509 30.39 -15.78 21.88
C ASP A 509 30.09 -15.61 20.38
N SER A 510 29.60 -14.43 19.98
CA SER A 510 29.21 -14.12 18.60
C SER A 510 28.21 -15.13 18.00
N GLY A 511 27.45 -15.80 18.86
CA GLY A 511 26.55 -16.90 18.49
C GLY A 511 25.36 -16.48 17.65
N TRP A 512 24.96 -15.20 17.72
CA TRP A 512 23.84 -14.66 16.93
C TRP A 512 24.26 -13.82 15.73
N MET A 513 25.55 -13.66 15.49
CA MET A 513 26.07 -13.01 14.29
C MET A 513 26.25 -14.01 13.14
N HIS A 514 26.01 -13.55 11.90
CA HIS A 514 26.10 -14.37 10.70
C HIS A 514 26.99 -13.73 9.62
N THR A 515 27.55 -14.55 8.76
CA THR A 515 28.22 -14.07 7.53
C THR A 515 27.16 -13.63 6.51
N TYR A 516 27.53 -12.67 5.68
CA TYR A 516 26.63 -12.19 4.63
C TYR A 516 26.44 -13.25 3.54
N PRO A 517 25.18 -13.68 3.26
CA PRO A 517 24.92 -14.65 2.20
C PRO A 517 25.16 -14.03 0.82
N THR A 518 25.63 -14.83 -0.13
CA THR A 518 25.87 -14.37 -1.51
C THR A 518 24.58 -13.85 -2.16
N PRO A 519 24.65 -12.89 -3.11
CA PRO A 519 23.45 -12.25 -3.70
C PRO A 519 22.46 -13.21 -4.36
N ASP A 520 22.91 -14.37 -4.83
CA ASP A 520 22.10 -15.41 -5.44
C ASP A 520 21.27 -16.25 -4.46
N GLN A 521 21.53 -16.14 -3.16
CA GLN A 521 20.81 -16.91 -2.14
C GLN A 521 19.54 -16.18 -1.70
N SER A 522 18.41 -16.87 -1.74
CA SER A 522 17.10 -16.42 -1.24
C SER A 522 16.44 -17.49 -0.37
N ILE A 523 15.38 -17.13 0.31
CA ILE A 523 14.47 -18.03 1.05
C ILE A 523 13.09 -17.85 0.44
N ALA A 524 12.56 -18.90 -0.16
CA ALA A 524 11.27 -18.85 -0.85
C ALA A 524 10.11 -18.61 0.11
N LEU A 525 9.04 -18.01 -0.40
CA LEU A 525 7.78 -17.87 0.33
C LEU A 525 7.28 -19.26 0.77
N GLY A 526 6.99 -19.40 2.05
CA GLY A 526 6.52 -20.66 2.64
C GLY A 526 7.62 -21.57 3.19
N GLU A 527 8.90 -21.24 2.97
CA GLU A 527 10.03 -22.01 3.50
C GLU A 527 10.27 -21.68 4.98
N VAL A 528 10.27 -22.70 5.84
CA VAL A 528 10.57 -22.58 7.27
C VAL A 528 12.04 -22.93 7.57
N GLY A 529 12.57 -22.38 8.66
CA GLY A 529 13.88 -22.75 9.19
C GLY A 529 13.76 -23.86 10.25
N VAL A 530 14.69 -24.83 10.27
CA VAL A 530 14.70 -25.88 11.28
C VAL A 530 16.09 -26.02 11.86
N THR A 531 16.18 -26.00 13.20
CA THR A 531 17.42 -26.25 13.94
C THR A 531 17.20 -27.35 14.98
N GLY A 532 18.06 -28.35 15.00
CA GLY A 532 17.90 -29.54 15.82
C GLY A 532 16.91 -30.55 15.26
N ASN A 533 16.76 -31.68 15.94
CA ASN A 533 15.91 -32.81 15.54
C ASN A 533 15.19 -33.46 16.72
N GLY A 534 15.19 -32.82 17.87
CA GLY A 534 14.61 -33.35 19.13
C GLY A 534 13.10 -33.59 19.02
N PRO A 535 12.54 -34.38 19.94
CA PRO A 535 11.14 -34.75 19.97
C PRO A 535 10.20 -33.61 20.44
N LEU A 536 10.73 -32.59 21.12
CA LEU A 536 9.95 -31.38 21.42
C LEU A 536 10.17 -30.33 20.33
N ALA A 537 9.13 -30.06 19.53
CA ALA A 537 9.16 -29.00 18.53
C ALA A 537 8.76 -27.67 19.17
N ILE A 538 9.57 -26.63 18.97
CA ILE A 538 9.26 -25.23 19.35
C ILE A 538 9.02 -24.45 18.06
N ILE A 539 7.78 -24.02 17.81
CA ILE A 539 7.41 -23.23 16.65
C ILE A 539 7.38 -21.75 17.05
N THR A 540 8.12 -20.91 16.32
CA THR A 540 8.30 -19.52 16.70
C THR A 540 8.77 -18.66 15.53
N TYR A 541 9.04 -17.37 15.78
CA TYR A 541 9.61 -16.39 14.85
C TYR A 541 10.24 -15.22 15.63
N GLY A 542 10.99 -14.35 14.96
CA GLY A 542 11.51 -13.10 15.50
C GLY A 542 12.30 -13.30 16.81
N ASN A 543 11.97 -12.53 17.85
CA ASN A 543 12.63 -12.63 19.16
C ASN A 543 12.38 -13.98 19.84
N GLY A 544 11.22 -14.59 19.61
CA GLY A 544 10.91 -15.91 20.14
C GLY A 544 11.90 -16.98 19.68
N HIS A 545 12.39 -16.87 18.43
CA HIS A 545 13.42 -17.77 17.90
C HIS A 545 14.75 -17.63 18.66
N TYR A 546 15.21 -16.39 18.86
CA TYR A 546 16.41 -16.12 19.66
C TYR A 546 16.30 -16.65 21.10
N LEU A 547 15.18 -16.37 21.77
CA LEU A 547 14.93 -16.81 23.14
C LEU A 547 14.80 -18.35 23.25
N SER A 548 14.22 -19.00 22.24
CA SER A 548 14.11 -20.46 22.16
C SER A 548 15.49 -21.11 22.05
N HIS A 549 16.40 -20.55 21.25
CA HIS A 549 17.79 -21.02 21.20
C HIS A 549 18.50 -20.88 22.53
N GLN A 550 18.26 -19.82 23.29
CA GLN A 550 18.81 -19.70 24.65
C GLN A 550 18.20 -20.73 25.61
N ALA A 551 16.91 -21.03 25.46
CA ALA A 551 16.22 -22.02 26.28
C ALA A 551 16.70 -23.45 26.01
N THR A 552 17.06 -23.80 24.78
CA THR A 552 17.51 -25.13 24.35
C THR A 552 18.66 -25.64 25.21
N LYS A 553 19.69 -24.82 25.50
CA LYS A 553 20.84 -25.19 26.34
C LYS A 553 20.42 -25.64 27.75
N ILE A 554 19.38 -25.04 28.33
CA ILE A 554 18.85 -25.40 29.64
C ILE A 554 18.00 -26.67 29.55
N LEU A 555 17.17 -26.80 28.53
CA LEU A 555 16.31 -27.96 28.31
C LEU A 555 17.13 -29.23 28.06
N GLU A 556 18.23 -29.15 27.30
CA GLU A 556 19.16 -30.25 27.09
C GLU A 556 19.77 -30.76 28.43
N GLN A 557 20.11 -29.85 29.35
CA GLN A 557 20.58 -30.22 30.71
C GLN A 557 19.50 -30.96 31.53
N GLN A 558 18.21 -30.74 31.18
CA GLN A 558 17.08 -31.45 31.76
C GLN A 558 16.72 -32.74 31.00
N GLY A 559 17.50 -33.12 30.00
CA GLY A 559 17.25 -34.30 29.17
C GLY A 559 16.12 -34.09 28.13
N ILE A 560 15.74 -32.86 27.84
CA ILE A 560 14.70 -32.52 26.86
C ILE A 560 15.37 -32.01 25.56
N GLU A 561 15.45 -32.89 24.57
CA GLU A 561 15.96 -32.53 23.26
C GLU A 561 14.91 -31.78 22.46
N THR A 562 15.32 -30.69 21.80
CA THR A 562 14.42 -29.80 21.07
C THR A 562 14.73 -29.74 19.58
N ARG A 563 13.70 -29.39 18.80
CA ARG A 563 13.87 -28.81 17.47
C ARG A 563 13.17 -27.47 17.43
N ILE A 564 13.83 -26.44 16.91
CA ILE A 564 13.26 -25.11 16.77
C ILE A 564 12.86 -24.91 15.31
N ILE A 565 11.61 -24.50 15.08
CA ILE A 565 11.03 -24.23 13.78
C ILE A 565 10.77 -22.73 13.70
N ASP A 566 11.56 -22.04 12.87
CA ASP A 566 11.36 -20.63 12.54
C ASP A 566 10.39 -20.53 11.35
N ILE A 567 9.19 -19.99 11.58
CA ILE A 567 8.19 -19.90 10.51
C ILE A 567 8.52 -18.86 9.46
N ARG A 568 9.32 -17.84 9.77
CA ARG A 568 9.75 -16.77 8.84
C ARG A 568 8.62 -15.97 8.21
N TRP A 569 7.57 -16.64 7.73
CA TRP A 569 6.41 -16.06 7.05
C TRP A 569 5.19 -16.11 7.97
N ILE A 570 4.68 -14.92 8.32
CA ILE A 570 3.53 -14.75 9.22
C ILE A 570 2.21 -14.94 8.45
N ALA A 571 2.15 -14.40 7.23
CA ALA A 571 1.03 -14.54 6.31
C ALA A 571 1.53 -14.60 4.84
N PRO A 572 1.05 -15.54 4.00
CA PRO A 572 0.28 -16.70 4.40
C PRO A 572 1.07 -17.63 5.34
N LEU A 573 0.36 -18.33 6.22
CA LEU A 573 0.99 -19.28 7.13
C LEU A 573 1.66 -20.42 6.32
N PRO A 574 2.94 -20.75 6.57
CA PRO A 574 3.67 -21.79 5.83
C PRO A 574 3.28 -23.22 6.31
N THR A 575 2.00 -23.57 6.15
CA THR A 575 1.39 -24.78 6.70
C THR A 575 2.15 -26.04 6.30
N ASP A 576 2.43 -26.23 5.01
CA ASP A 576 3.12 -27.45 4.54
C ASP A 576 4.56 -27.53 5.06
N GLY A 577 5.26 -26.41 5.13
CA GLY A 577 6.60 -26.33 5.71
C GLY A 577 6.60 -26.69 7.19
N ILE A 578 5.63 -26.18 7.96
CA ILE A 578 5.49 -26.50 9.37
C ILE A 578 5.15 -27.99 9.58
N LEU A 579 4.17 -28.52 8.86
CA LEU A 579 3.77 -29.92 8.96
C LEU A 579 4.91 -30.87 8.61
N SER A 580 5.72 -30.52 7.60
CA SER A 580 6.93 -31.28 7.28
C SER A 580 7.98 -31.19 8.41
N ALA A 581 8.17 -30.01 8.98
CA ALA A 581 9.17 -29.77 10.02
C ALA A 581 8.86 -30.44 11.36
N ILE A 582 7.58 -30.65 11.71
CA ILE A 582 7.17 -31.35 12.95
C ILE A 582 7.17 -32.87 12.81
N ASN A 583 7.45 -33.41 11.62
CA ASN A 583 7.49 -34.86 11.43
C ASN A 583 8.53 -35.50 12.36
N GLY A 584 8.11 -36.53 13.12
CA GLY A 584 8.92 -37.15 14.14
C GLY A 584 9.02 -36.41 15.48
N ALA A 585 8.35 -35.29 15.66
CA ALA A 585 8.13 -34.68 16.97
C ALA A 585 7.09 -35.47 17.77
N GLN A 586 7.11 -35.31 19.10
CA GLN A 586 6.14 -35.90 20.01
C GLN A 586 5.21 -34.86 20.62
N LYS A 587 5.72 -33.66 20.87
CA LYS A 587 4.97 -32.54 21.45
C LYS A 587 5.38 -31.23 20.79
N ILE A 588 4.47 -30.23 20.80
CA ILE A 588 4.68 -28.94 20.15
C ILE A 588 4.46 -27.80 21.15
N LEU A 589 5.44 -26.93 21.33
CA LEU A 589 5.32 -25.65 22.03
C LEU A 589 5.32 -24.52 20.99
N ILE A 590 4.29 -23.70 20.96
CA ILE A 590 4.25 -22.46 20.17
C ILE A 590 4.74 -21.32 21.06
N VAL A 591 5.75 -20.57 20.62
CA VAL A 591 6.25 -19.38 21.30
C VAL A 591 5.98 -18.16 20.44
N ASP A 592 5.15 -17.26 20.94
CA ASP A 592 4.64 -16.09 20.22
C ASP A 592 4.90 -14.81 21.02
N GLU A 593 5.63 -13.88 20.46
CA GLU A 593 5.85 -12.58 21.07
C GLU A 593 4.68 -11.59 20.92
N CYS A 594 3.66 -11.93 20.10
CA CYS A 594 2.40 -11.21 20.04
C CYS A 594 1.48 -11.57 21.20
N ARG A 595 0.44 -10.74 21.41
CA ARG A 595 -0.58 -10.94 22.43
C ARG A 595 -1.28 -12.30 22.29
N GLY A 596 -1.76 -12.84 23.39
CA GLY A 596 -2.49 -14.11 23.41
C GLY A 596 -3.75 -14.08 22.56
N THR A 597 -4.47 -12.96 22.54
CA THR A 597 -5.66 -12.75 21.70
C THR A 597 -5.29 -12.16 20.35
N GLY A 598 -5.72 -12.81 19.27
CA GLY A 598 -5.47 -12.39 17.89
C GLY A 598 -4.03 -12.62 17.40
N GLY A 599 -3.12 -13.10 18.25
CA GLY A 599 -1.72 -13.35 17.91
C GLY A 599 -1.52 -14.48 16.91
N GLN A 600 -0.28 -14.66 16.47
CA GLN A 600 0.09 -15.73 15.53
C GLN A 600 -0.11 -17.12 16.09
N SER A 601 0.04 -17.26 17.41
CA SER A 601 -0.14 -18.54 18.11
C SER A 601 -1.56 -19.10 18.00
N GLU A 602 -2.59 -18.28 17.87
CA GLU A 602 -3.96 -18.76 17.63
C GLU A 602 -4.10 -19.45 16.27
N ALA A 603 -3.58 -18.83 15.21
CA ALA A 603 -3.60 -19.42 13.88
C ALA A 603 -2.80 -20.73 13.80
N LEU A 604 -1.62 -20.74 14.45
CA LEU A 604 -0.78 -21.93 14.55
C LEU A 604 -1.47 -23.06 15.30
N LEU A 605 -2.07 -22.75 16.46
CA LEU A 605 -2.78 -23.75 17.26
C LEU A 605 -4.00 -24.32 16.53
N SER A 606 -4.79 -23.45 15.87
CA SER A 606 -5.94 -23.89 15.07
C SER A 606 -5.49 -24.82 13.93
N MET A 607 -4.47 -24.41 13.17
CA MET A 607 -3.92 -25.22 12.08
C MET A 607 -3.41 -26.58 12.57
N LEU A 608 -2.68 -26.60 13.70
CA LEU A 608 -2.16 -27.85 14.28
C LEU A 608 -3.29 -28.76 14.78
N THR A 609 -4.34 -28.19 15.39
CA THR A 609 -5.51 -28.97 15.84
C THR A 609 -6.25 -29.62 14.67
N GLU A 610 -6.30 -28.96 13.52
CA GLU A 610 -6.96 -29.48 12.32
C GLU A 610 -6.10 -30.48 11.52
N ARG A 611 -4.77 -30.42 11.65
CA ARG A 611 -3.84 -31.10 10.73
C ARG A 611 -2.82 -32.00 11.41
N SER A 612 -2.82 -32.10 12.76
CA SER A 612 -1.88 -32.90 13.54
C SER A 612 -2.53 -33.44 14.79
N ASP A 613 -2.19 -34.67 15.20
CA ASP A 613 -2.63 -35.28 16.44
C ASP A 613 -1.64 -35.04 17.60
N LEU A 614 -0.57 -34.28 17.37
CA LEU A 614 0.45 -34.03 18.39
C LEU A 614 -0.06 -33.07 19.47
N PRO A 615 0.19 -33.38 20.77
CA PRO A 615 -0.11 -32.45 21.86
C PRO A 615 0.58 -31.11 21.63
N ALA A 616 -0.19 -30.03 21.63
CA ALA A 616 0.32 -28.68 21.42
C ALA A 616 -0.08 -27.75 22.58
N ALA A 617 0.85 -26.88 22.96
CA ALA A 617 0.60 -25.78 23.89
C ALA A 617 1.16 -24.47 23.33
N ARG A 618 0.68 -23.35 23.84
CA ARG A 618 1.21 -22.03 23.47
C ARG A 618 1.71 -21.24 24.68
N LEU A 619 2.75 -20.47 24.46
CA LEU A 619 3.25 -19.39 25.30
C LEU A 619 3.22 -18.12 24.47
N ALA A 620 2.37 -17.17 24.81
CA ALA A 620 2.22 -15.89 24.13
C ALA A 620 2.49 -14.74 25.12
N ALA A 621 2.64 -13.53 24.59
CA ALA A 621 2.61 -12.33 25.41
C ALA A 621 1.22 -12.14 26.05
N GLU A 622 1.21 -11.45 27.19
CA GLU A 622 -0.04 -11.07 27.85
C GLU A 622 -0.82 -10.06 26.99
N ASP A 623 -2.14 -10.04 27.14
CA ASP A 623 -3.02 -9.07 26.44
C ASP A 623 -2.88 -7.67 27.08
N SER A 624 -1.73 -7.06 26.86
CA SER A 624 -1.34 -5.79 27.46
C SER A 624 -0.61 -4.87 26.49
N PHE A 625 -0.57 -3.59 26.83
CA PHE A 625 0.37 -2.63 26.25
C PHE A 625 1.78 -2.85 26.86
N ILE A 626 2.80 -2.48 26.10
CA ILE A 626 4.20 -2.58 26.56
C ILE A 626 4.51 -1.40 27.49
N ALA A 627 4.87 -1.69 28.72
CA ALA A 627 5.23 -0.70 29.72
C ALA A 627 6.60 -0.07 29.45
N THR A 628 6.85 1.12 30.00
CA THR A 628 8.19 1.74 30.01
C THR A 628 9.07 1.13 31.13
N GLY A 629 10.38 1.24 30.96
CA GLY A 629 11.36 0.76 31.95
C GLY A 629 11.34 -0.76 32.11
N PRO A 630 11.88 -1.31 33.22
CA PRO A 630 12.05 -2.76 33.42
C PRO A 630 10.75 -3.57 33.36
N ALA A 631 9.61 -2.95 33.62
CA ALA A 631 8.31 -3.63 33.59
C ALA A 631 7.92 -4.14 32.18
N TYR A 632 8.54 -3.66 31.11
CA TYR A 632 8.24 -4.11 29.75
C TYR A 632 8.34 -5.64 29.58
N ALA A 633 9.29 -6.25 30.26
CA ALA A 633 9.58 -7.68 30.12
C ALA A 633 8.57 -8.59 30.85
N THR A 634 7.76 -8.03 31.75
CA THR A 634 6.83 -8.84 32.56
C THR A 634 5.64 -9.38 31.78
N THR A 635 5.31 -8.75 30.65
CA THR A 635 4.20 -9.14 29.78
C THR A 635 4.63 -9.91 28.53
N LEU A 636 5.92 -10.16 28.36
CA LEU A 636 6.50 -10.82 27.18
C LEU A 636 7.06 -12.19 27.52
N PRO A 637 7.07 -13.14 26.56
CA PRO A 637 7.82 -14.38 26.71
C PRO A 637 9.29 -14.11 27.00
N SER A 638 9.87 -14.92 27.87
CA SER A 638 11.29 -14.88 28.21
C SER A 638 11.92 -16.29 28.07
N ARG A 639 13.24 -16.35 28.03
CA ARG A 639 13.95 -17.63 28.06
C ARG A 639 13.43 -18.55 29.19
N ASP A 640 13.27 -18.00 30.40
CA ASP A 640 12.88 -18.78 31.57
C ASP A 640 11.41 -19.23 31.50
N SER A 641 10.50 -18.41 30.97
CA SER A 641 9.11 -18.79 30.71
C SER A 641 9.00 -19.87 29.63
N ILE A 642 9.86 -19.81 28.59
CA ILE A 642 9.94 -20.87 27.56
C ILE A 642 10.39 -22.19 28.19
N VAL A 643 11.45 -22.19 29.01
CA VAL A 643 11.92 -23.39 29.71
C VAL A 643 10.79 -23.96 30.58
N ALA A 644 10.12 -23.13 31.38
CA ALA A 644 9.03 -23.57 32.25
C ALA A 644 7.86 -24.18 31.45
N ALA A 645 7.42 -23.52 30.37
CA ALA A 645 6.35 -24.02 29.53
C ALA A 645 6.72 -25.33 28.83
N ALA A 646 7.94 -25.42 28.30
CA ALA A 646 8.47 -26.62 27.65
C ALA A 646 8.54 -27.80 28.60
N THR A 647 9.10 -27.59 29.80
CA THR A 647 9.21 -28.64 30.85
C THR A 647 7.83 -29.09 31.30
N LYS A 648 6.88 -28.15 31.53
CA LYS A 648 5.50 -28.48 31.90
C LYS A 648 4.83 -29.32 30.81
N LEU A 649 4.94 -28.92 29.55
CA LEU A 649 4.37 -29.66 28.43
C LEU A 649 5.01 -31.04 28.29
N TRP A 650 6.34 -31.11 28.40
CA TRP A 650 7.08 -32.38 28.26
C TRP A 650 6.67 -33.42 29.28
N ASN A 651 6.49 -33.01 30.56
CA ASN A 651 6.13 -33.88 31.67
C ASN A 651 4.62 -34.12 31.79
N ALA A 652 3.76 -33.44 31.01
CA ALA A 652 2.33 -33.76 30.98
C ALA A 652 2.11 -35.13 30.36
N LEU A 653 1.27 -35.98 31.01
CA LEU A 653 0.94 -37.34 30.55
C LEU A 653 0.17 -37.34 29.25
#